data_eb93e9e18ec8eaf832f204652c770936
#
_entry.id   eb93e9e18ec8eaf832f204652c770936
#
_cell.length_a   1.000
_cell.length_b   1.000
_cell.length_c   1.000
_cell.angle_alpha   90.00
_cell.angle_beta   90.00
_cell.angle_gamma   90.00
#
_symmetry.space_group_name_H-M   'P 1'
#
loop_
_entity.id
_entity.type
_entity.pdbx_description
1 polymer ?
#
loop_
_entity_poly.entity_id
_entity_poly.type
_entity_poly.pdbx_seq_one_letter_code
_entity_poly.pdbx_strand_id
1 'polypeptide(L)'
;LGKSESMAHHPLTQFVESIGRLKRYQFRQEDLINLLRTDLYTDLSQEDIDAFEQYLRYLGIDGLSNFKQEFTKSHHGKFDLEKLNELRLRIITPLENLLGSRKQKAENLLAKWNNFLKEAHLTKQLQVLTETLEVSEQERQEEVWKAFCHVMEQFATVFEGSQVTLDDFLALLHSGMSLSNYRTIPATVDTVLVQSYDLIAPLTSDYIYALGLSQNNLPKITQNTSLLSDEERETLNQVTLEGSQLMIASQENLKKNRYTMLSLVNSARKQLVLSAPSLFNEDESEESIYLKELQNLGFSKIEKKIDRKNLSKDDIGSYHSLLSSLIAYHQQGESTSSDEDLTFIKVLARVMGKKLENQGLENPVLPTSPKSKTLASDTLEALYPQKQDFYLSTSGLTEFYRNEYSYYLRYVLGLQEELRLKPDARSHGNFLHRIFERAMKLPADKSFDRRLEQAISETSQERDFQAIYQESLESQFAKEVLLDVARSTGHILRHNADVETIQEEAVFGGKEQAFVQLDNGRNIYVRGKVDRIDRLKTSDAIGIVDYKSSLTQFNFPLFFNGLNSQLPTYLAALKKEGNKDFFGAMYLEMSEPTQSLQTVKTLSKAVTETNKSMKYQGLFLEKEMQHLGEFYNKNKTYQLSDEEFQLLLDYNALIYKQAAEKILSGQFAINPYTENGRSIAPYVQQYQSITGFEANYHLGQARLLDKVAKSNDKEAWFNKIREELER
;
A
#
# COMPACT_ATOMS: atom_id res chain seq x y z
N LEU A 1 -9.17 13.31 32.44
CA LEU A 1 -9.90 13.25 31.17
C LEU A 1 -9.68 11.87 30.57
N GLY A 2 -10.75 11.06 30.49
CA GLY A 2 -10.66 9.72 29.93
C GLY A 2 -10.17 9.75 28.48
N LYS A 3 -9.40 8.74 28.07
CA LYS A 3 -8.98 8.55 26.68
C LYS A 3 -10.24 8.27 25.85
N SER A 4 -10.41 8.99 24.75
CA SER A 4 -11.48 8.73 23.79
C SER A 4 -10.92 7.81 22.70
N GLU A 5 -11.57 6.69 22.43
CA GLU A 5 -11.19 5.75 21.38
C GLU A 5 -12.28 5.71 20.32
N SER A 6 -11.87 5.58 19.06
CA SER A 6 -12.81 5.50 17.92
C SER A 6 -13.40 4.10 17.80
N MET A 7 -14.68 4.01 17.48
CA MET A 7 -15.33 2.75 17.14
C MET A 7 -15.02 2.24 15.73
N ALA A 8 -14.35 3.03 14.88
CA ALA A 8 -14.14 2.71 13.47
C ALA A 8 -13.49 1.32 13.22
N HIS A 9 -12.59 0.91 14.12
CA HIS A 9 -11.89 -0.38 14.01
C HIS A 9 -12.42 -1.48 14.96
N HIS A 10 -13.52 -1.19 15.66
CA HIS A 10 -14.08 -2.17 16.58
C HIS A 10 -14.76 -3.33 15.81
N PRO A 11 -14.68 -4.60 16.27
CA PRO A 11 -15.30 -5.75 15.61
C PRO A 11 -16.80 -5.56 15.31
N LEU A 12 -17.52 -4.86 16.18
CA LEU A 12 -18.94 -4.54 16.00
C LEU A 12 -19.18 -3.62 14.79
N THR A 13 -18.28 -2.67 14.51
CA THR A 13 -18.35 -1.83 13.32
C THR A 13 -18.03 -2.64 12.06
N GLN A 14 -17.04 -3.53 12.12
CA GLN A 14 -16.70 -4.44 11.03
C GLN A 14 -17.83 -5.44 10.74
N PHE A 15 -18.55 -5.91 11.77
CA PHE A 15 -19.74 -6.74 11.63
C PHE A 15 -20.81 -6.03 10.79
N VAL A 16 -21.14 -4.78 11.11
CA VAL A 16 -22.12 -3.99 10.34
C VAL A 16 -21.64 -3.72 8.92
N GLU A 17 -20.39 -3.37 8.75
CA GLU A 17 -19.75 -3.14 7.45
C GLU A 17 -19.85 -4.39 6.56
N SER A 18 -19.47 -5.56 7.10
CA SER A 18 -19.48 -6.82 6.35
C SER A 18 -20.89 -7.19 5.87
N ILE A 19 -21.92 -6.95 6.68
CA ILE A 19 -23.31 -7.17 6.27
C ILE A 19 -23.72 -6.21 5.14
N GLY A 20 -23.33 -4.93 5.25
CA GLY A 20 -23.54 -3.94 4.18
C GLY A 20 -22.88 -4.36 2.87
N ARG A 21 -21.65 -4.84 2.94
CA ARG A 21 -20.90 -5.34 1.78
C ARG A 21 -21.52 -6.58 1.17
N LEU A 22 -21.96 -7.56 2.00
CA LEU A 22 -22.70 -8.74 1.53
C LEU A 22 -23.95 -8.36 0.73
N LYS A 23 -24.69 -7.34 1.17
CA LYS A 23 -25.86 -6.83 0.43
C LYS A 23 -25.45 -6.17 -0.87
N ARG A 24 -24.52 -5.23 -0.82
CA ARG A 24 -24.07 -4.40 -1.95
C ARG A 24 -23.43 -5.23 -3.05
N TYR A 25 -22.57 -6.19 -2.69
CA TYR A 25 -21.75 -6.97 -3.62
C TYR A 25 -22.31 -8.38 -3.89
N GLN A 26 -23.59 -8.59 -3.58
CA GLN A 26 -24.30 -9.83 -3.89
C GLN A 26 -23.65 -11.09 -3.33
N PHE A 27 -23.27 -11.06 -2.06
CA PHE A 27 -22.70 -12.20 -1.35
C PHE A 27 -21.34 -12.66 -1.91
N ARG A 28 -20.33 -11.79 -1.88
CA ARG A 28 -18.96 -12.23 -2.13
C ARG A 28 -18.46 -13.11 -1.00
N GLN A 29 -17.70 -14.12 -1.37
CA GLN A 29 -17.03 -15.02 -0.43
C GLN A 29 -16.22 -14.26 0.62
N GLU A 30 -15.41 -13.29 0.17
CA GLU A 30 -14.54 -12.47 1.03
C GLU A 30 -15.36 -11.73 2.11
N ASP A 31 -16.46 -11.08 1.73
CA ASP A 31 -17.30 -10.32 2.67
C ASP A 31 -18.00 -11.26 3.68
N LEU A 32 -18.33 -12.48 3.28
CA LEU A 32 -18.89 -13.49 4.17
C LEU A 32 -17.84 -13.97 5.19
N ILE A 33 -16.64 -14.25 4.75
CA ILE A 33 -15.55 -14.67 5.64
C ILE A 33 -15.17 -13.54 6.60
N ASN A 34 -15.12 -12.29 6.13
CA ASN A 34 -14.90 -11.13 7.00
C ASN A 34 -15.95 -11.02 8.09
N LEU A 35 -17.25 -11.27 7.77
CA LEU A 35 -18.32 -11.31 8.77
C LEU A 35 -18.07 -12.41 9.80
N LEU A 36 -17.76 -13.63 9.37
CA LEU A 36 -17.50 -14.77 10.26
C LEU A 36 -16.30 -14.52 11.18
N ARG A 37 -15.24 -13.90 10.69
CA ARG A 37 -14.02 -13.59 11.45
C ARG A 37 -14.15 -12.39 12.40
N THR A 38 -15.31 -11.75 12.47
CA THR A 38 -15.60 -10.81 13.55
C THR A 38 -15.83 -11.50 14.90
N ASP A 39 -16.02 -12.81 14.91
CA ASP A 39 -16.43 -13.64 16.06
C ASP A 39 -17.78 -13.19 16.69
N LEU A 40 -18.51 -12.34 15.99
CA LEU A 40 -19.80 -11.79 16.44
C LEU A 40 -21.02 -12.40 15.71
N TYR A 41 -20.77 -13.22 14.71
CA TYR A 41 -21.82 -13.80 13.90
C TYR A 41 -21.90 -15.31 14.12
N THR A 42 -22.99 -15.78 14.69
CA THR A 42 -23.27 -17.18 15.01
C THR A 42 -22.31 -17.81 16.02
N ASP A 43 -22.69 -18.95 16.57
CA ASP A 43 -21.88 -19.70 17.55
C ASP A 43 -21.08 -20.77 16.78
N LEU A 44 -20.06 -20.34 16.05
CA LEU A 44 -19.17 -21.21 15.27
C LEU A 44 -17.77 -21.23 15.89
N SER A 45 -17.18 -22.44 15.90
CA SER A 45 -15.77 -22.56 16.27
C SER A 45 -14.87 -22.01 15.17
N GLN A 46 -13.65 -21.59 15.54
CA GLN A 46 -12.64 -21.14 14.59
C GLN A 46 -12.31 -22.25 13.56
N GLU A 47 -12.30 -23.53 14.00
CA GLU A 47 -12.07 -24.68 13.13
C GLU A 47 -13.17 -24.84 12.08
N ASP A 48 -14.43 -24.56 12.44
CA ASP A 48 -15.56 -24.61 11.51
C ASP A 48 -15.50 -23.49 10.48
N ILE A 49 -15.12 -22.28 10.91
CA ILE A 49 -14.90 -21.12 10.02
C ILE A 49 -13.75 -21.43 9.04
N ASP A 50 -12.64 -21.96 9.53
CA ASP A 50 -11.49 -22.30 8.69
C ASP A 50 -11.82 -23.40 7.67
N ALA A 51 -12.54 -24.45 8.09
CA ALA A 51 -12.96 -25.53 7.19
C ALA A 51 -13.94 -25.00 6.11
N PHE A 52 -14.86 -24.12 6.50
CA PHE A 52 -15.80 -23.50 5.58
C PHE A 52 -15.10 -22.58 4.58
N GLU A 53 -14.17 -21.73 5.05
CA GLU A 53 -13.35 -20.87 4.20
C GLU A 53 -12.51 -21.67 3.21
N GLN A 54 -11.81 -22.72 3.66
CA GLN A 54 -11.03 -23.58 2.78
C GLN A 54 -11.85 -24.19 1.66
N TYR A 55 -13.07 -24.66 1.98
CA TYR A 55 -13.97 -25.21 0.99
C TYR A 55 -14.41 -24.18 -0.04
N LEU A 56 -14.83 -22.99 0.41
CA LEU A 56 -15.25 -21.91 -0.47
C LEU A 56 -14.12 -21.46 -1.41
N ARG A 57 -12.92 -21.25 -0.88
CA ARG A 57 -11.73 -20.83 -1.65
C ARG A 57 -11.34 -21.90 -2.68
N TYR A 58 -11.36 -23.17 -2.27
CA TYR A 58 -10.96 -24.27 -3.15
C TYR A 58 -11.88 -24.40 -4.37
N LEU A 59 -13.18 -24.20 -4.21
CA LEU A 59 -14.17 -24.33 -5.28
C LEU A 59 -14.51 -22.98 -5.95
N GLY A 60 -14.00 -21.84 -5.44
CA GLY A 60 -14.34 -20.51 -5.96
C GLY A 60 -15.83 -20.20 -5.84
N ILE A 61 -16.47 -20.59 -4.72
CA ILE A 61 -17.89 -20.37 -4.50
C ILE A 61 -18.13 -18.90 -4.15
N ASP A 62 -18.85 -18.19 -5.01
CA ASP A 62 -19.16 -16.77 -4.86
C ASP A 62 -20.59 -16.48 -5.29
N GLY A 63 -21.27 -15.53 -4.63
CA GLY A 63 -22.63 -15.12 -4.96
C GLY A 63 -23.74 -15.93 -4.29
N LEU A 64 -24.82 -15.23 -3.88
CA LEU A 64 -25.93 -15.79 -3.10
C LEU A 64 -26.57 -17.03 -3.73
N SER A 65 -26.68 -17.08 -5.06
CA SER A 65 -27.26 -18.23 -5.77
C SER A 65 -26.47 -19.52 -5.54
N ASN A 66 -25.15 -19.43 -5.47
CA ASN A 66 -24.28 -20.57 -5.22
C ASN A 66 -24.30 -20.99 -3.75
N PHE A 67 -24.40 -20.04 -2.83
CA PHE A 67 -24.55 -20.33 -1.40
C PHE A 67 -25.89 -20.95 -1.02
N LYS A 68 -26.94 -20.76 -1.83
CA LYS A 68 -28.25 -21.41 -1.63
C LYS A 68 -28.26 -22.87 -2.07
N GLN A 69 -27.35 -23.25 -2.95
CA GLN A 69 -27.27 -24.62 -3.45
C GLN A 69 -26.52 -25.51 -2.45
N GLU A 70 -26.91 -26.78 -2.40
CA GLU A 70 -26.21 -27.77 -1.62
C GLU A 70 -24.78 -28.00 -2.17
N PHE A 71 -23.81 -28.08 -1.26
CA PHE A 71 -22.47 -28.41 -1.60
C PHE A 71 -22.30 -29.88 -1.92
N THR A 72 -21.88 -30.23 -3.12
CA THR A 72 -21.89 -31.62 -3.63
C THR A 72 -20.48 -32.14 -3.98
N LYS A 73 -19.47 -31.28 -4.02
CA LYS A 73 -18.12 -31.66 -4.44
C LYS A 73 -17.22 -31.95 -3.24
N SER A 74 -17.01 -33.23 -2.93
CA SER A 74 -16.15 -33.65 -1.79
C SER A 74 -14.64 -33.65 -2.05
N HIS A 75 -14.24 -33.48 -3.30
CA HIS A 75 -12.84 -33.59 -3.73
C HIS A 75 -12.11 -34.81 -3.18
N HIS A 76 -12.54 -35.99 -3.64
CA HIS A 76 -12.00 -37.28 -3.20
C HIS A 76 -12.08 -37.54 -1.69
N GLY A 77 -13.12 -37.03 -1.04
CA GLY A 77 -13.33 -37.21 0.41
C GLY A 77 -12.51 -36.26 1.31
N LYS A 78 -11.85 -35.25 0.73
CA LYS A 78 -11.10 -34.26 1.50
C LYS A 78 -11.99 -33.38 2.39
N PHE A 79 -13.24 -33.11 1.93
CA PHE A 79 -14.18 -32.24 2.61
C PHE A 79 -15.38 -33.03 3.12
N ASP A 80 -15.75 -32.79 4.39
CA ASP A 80 -16.97 -33.31 5.00
C ASP A 80 -18.19 -32.46 4.55
N LEU A 81 -18.90 -32.95 3.55
CA LEU A 81 -20.01 -32.23 2.94
C LEU A 81 -21.23 -32.12 3.88
N GLU A 82 -21.47 -33.11 4.74
CA GLU A 82 -22.59 -33.06 5.67
C GLU A 82 -22.41 -31.91 6.65
N LYS A 83 -21.25 -31.83 7.30
CA LYS A 83 -20.88 -30.74 8.18
C LYS A 83 -20.88 -29.38 7.47
N LEU A 84 -20.31 -29.30 6.28
CA LEU A 84 -20.26 -28.04 5.50
C LEU A 84 -21.66 -27.56 5.08
N ASN A 85 -22.57 -28.43 4.73
CA ASN A 85 -23.93 -28.04 4.41
C ASN A 85 -24.73 -27.62 5.65
N GLU A 86 -24.50 -28.23 6.81
CA GLU A 86 -25.05 -27.76 8.08
C GLU A 86 -24.56 -26.33 8.40
N LEU A 87 -23.24 -26.09 8.32
CA LEU A 87 -22.66 -24.77 8.51
C LEU A 87 -23.23 -23.76 7.52
N ARG A 88 -23.32 -24.12 6.25
CA ARG A 88 -23.92 -23.28 5.20
C ARG A 88 -25.31 -22.80 5.58
N LEU A 89 -26.19 -23.70 6.01
CA LEU A 89 -27.55 -23.35 6.41
C LEU A 89 -27.58 -22.43 7.64
N ARG A 90 -26.76 -22.73 8.66
CA ARG A 90 -26.62 -21.87 9.86
C ARG A 90 -26.17 -20.46 9.52
N ILE A 91 -25.26 -20.33 8.57
CA ILE A 91 -24.67 -19.05 8.16
C ILE A 91 -25.63 -18.27 7.25
N ILE A 92 -26.19 -18.91 6.24
CA ILE A 92 -26.87 -18.21 5.13
C ILE A 92 -28.34 -17.86 5.48
N THR A 93 -29.01 -18.68 6.25
CA THR A 93 -30.47 -18.48 6.50
C THR A 93 -30.80 -17.16 7.19
N PRO A 94 -30.12 -16.73 8.28
CA PRO A 94 -30.40 -15.45 8.90
C PRO A 94 -30.07 -14.26 7.98
N LEU A 95 -28.97 -14.36 7.23
CA LEU A 95 -28.54 -13.33 6.28
C LEU A 95 -29.54 -13.19 5.13
N GLU A 96 -30.01 -14.28 4.57
CA GLU A 96 -31.02 -14.25 3.50
C GLU A 96 -32.29 -13.52 3.90
N ASN A 97 -32.81 -13.81 5.12
CA ASN A 97 -33.98 -13.16 5.67
C ASN A 97 -33.80 -11.63 5.79
N LEU A 98 -32.66 -11.19 6.25
CA LEU A 98 -32.33 -9.75 6.37
C LEU A 98 -32.13 -9.10 5.00
N LEU A 99 -31.25 -9.66 4.19
CA LEU A 99 -30.79 -9.05 2.94
C LEU A 99 -31.86 -9.03 1.84
N GLY A 100 -32.88 -9.87 1.95
CA GLY A 100 -34.08 -9.84 1.11
C GLY A 100 -35.06 -8.71 1.42
N SER A 101 -34.73 -7.84 2.38
CA SER A 101 -35.62 -6.74 2.78
C SER A 101 -35.80 -5.71 1.66
N ARG A 102 -37.07 -5.36 1.40
CA ARG A 102 -37.45 -4.29 0.47
C ARG A 102 -37.51 -2.95 1.22
N LYS A 103 -37.60 -1.86 0.47
CA LYS A 103 -37.86 -0.52 1.02
C LYS A 103 -39.12 -0.54 1.90
N GLN A 104 -39.02 -0.10 3.12
CA GLN A 104 -40.07 -0.15 4.13
C GLN A 104 -39.90 0.96 5.17
N LYS A 105 -40.89 1.11 6.09
CA LYS A 105 -40.76 2.07 7.17
C LYS A 105 -39.59 1.74 8.09
N ALA A 106 -38.92 2.77 8.59
CA ALA A 106 -37.74 2.64 9.47
C ALA A 106 -37.97 1.76 10.67
N GLU A 107 -39.15 1.85 11.31
CA GLU A 107 -39.54 1.04 12.47
C GLU A 107 -39.57 -0.47 12.13
N ASN A 108 -40.14 -0.81 10.96
CA ASN A 108 -40.22 -2.19 10.51
C ASN A 108 -38.81 -2.74 10.19
N LEU A 109 -37.95 -1.89 9.62
CA LEU A 109 -36.57 -2.28 9.30
C LEU A 109 -35.77 -2.51 10.58
N LEU A 110 -35.91 -1.62 11.58
CA LEU A 110 -35.28 -1.80 12.89
C LEU A 110 -35.79 -3.08 13.60
N ALA A 111 -37.06 -3.38 13.51
CA ALA A 111 -37.61 -4.63 14.08
C ALA A 111 -36.97 -5.86 13.41
N LYS A 112 -36.83 -5.85 12.08
CA LYS A 112 -36.10 -6.90 11.34
C LYS A 112 -34.65 -7.00 11.72
N TRP A 113 -33.97 -5.86 11.84
CA TRP A 113 -32.59 -5.79 12.27
C TRP A 113 -32.42 -6.41 13.67
N ASN A 114 -33.24 -6.01 14.63
CA ASN A 114 -33.22 -6.57 15.97
C ASN A 114 -33.48 -8.08 16.01
N ASN A 115 -34.37 -8.58 15.17
CA ASN A 115 -34.59 -10.02 15.03
C ASN A 115 -33.35 -10.72 14.47
N PHE A 116 -32.74 -10.15 13.43
CA PHE A 116 -31.50 -10.66 12.87
C PHE A 116 -30.38 -10.70 13.90
N LEU A 117 -30.17 -9.65 14.72
CA LEU A 117 -29.19 -9.65 15.79
C LEU A 117 -29.41 -10.77 16.82
N LYS A 118 -30.67 -11.12 17.09
CA LYS A 118 -31.03 -12.27 17.96
C LYS A 118 -30.70 -13.60 17.29
N GLU A 119 -31.06 -13.77 16.01
CA GLU A 119 -30.77 -14.99 15.23
C GLU A 119 -29.24 -15.16 15.05
N ALA A 120 -28.51 -14.08 14.89
CA ALA A 120 -27.05 -14.07 14.83
C ALA A 120 -26.37 -14.31 16.20
N HIS A 121 -27.11 -14.38 17.29
CA HIS A 121 -26.60 -14.51 18.66
C HIS A 121 -25.62 -13.42 19.08
N LEU A 122 -25.70 -12.21 18.51
CA LEU A 122 -24.74 -11.13 18.70
C LEU A 122 -24.45 -10.82 20.17
N THR A 123 -25.50 -10.66 20.97
CA THR A 123 -25.34 -10.31 22.40
C THR A 123 -24.65 -11.41 23.19
N LYS A 124 -24.93 -12.70 22.87
CA LYS A 124 -24.24 -13.83 23.49
C LYS A 124 -22.75 -13.84 23.12
N GLN A 125 -22.43 -13.60 21.86
CA GLN A 125 -21.04 -13.57 21.38
C GLN A 125 -20.27 -12.41 22.00
N LEU A 126 -20.87 -11.22 22.08
CA LEU A 126 -20.26 -10.09 22.79
C LEU A 126 -20.03 -10.40 24.27
N GLN A 127 -20.93 -11.11 24.92
CA GLN A 127 -20.76 -11.53 26.31
C GLN A 127 -19.60 -12.52 26.46
N VAL A 128 -19.52 -13.55 25.61
CA VAL A 128 -18.42 -14.52 25.61
C VAL A 128 -17.07 -13.82 25.39
N LEU A 129 -17.00 -12.90 24.41
CA LEU A 129 -15.81 -12.07 24.18
C LEU A 129 -15.45 -11.26 25.42
N THR A 130 -16.42 -10.68 26.10
CA THR A 130 -16.22 -9.83 27.27
C THR A 130 -15.75 -10.61 28.50
N GLU A 131 -16.26 -11.82 28.73
CA GLU A 131 -15.92 -12.66 29.88
C GLU A 131 -14.44 -13.11 29.90
N THR A 132 -13.78 -13.14 28.74
CA THR A 132 -12.35 -13.49 28.61
C THR A 132 -11.40 -12.32 28.86
N LEU A 133 -11.92 -11.09 28.96
CA LEU A 133 -11.14 -9.87 29.06
C LEU A 133 -10.93 -9.42 30.51
N GLU A 134 -9.91 -8.58 30.73
CA GLU A 134 -9.71 -7.90 32.02
C GLU A 134 -10.84 -6.89 32.32
N VAL A 135 -11.06 -6.59 33.59
CA VAL A 135 -12.17 -5.72 34.05
C VAL A 135 -12.20 -4.38 33.32
N SER A 136 -11.06 -3.76 33.10
CA SER A 136 -10.96 -2.48 32.37
C SER A 136 -11.40 -2.59 30.90
N GLU A 137 -11.21 -3.75 30.29
CA GLU A 137 -11.64 -4.02 28.93
C GLU A 137 -13.11 -4.43 28.86
N GLN A 138 -13.64 -5.08 29.90
CA GLN A 138 -15.08 -5.33 30.04
C GLN A 138 -15.88 -4.02 30.08
N GLU A 139 -15.44 -3.05 30.89
CA GLU A 139 -16.06 -1.71 30.94
C GLU A 139 -16.02 -1.01 29.57
N ARG A 140 -14.94 -1.21 28.82
CA ARG A 140 -14.79 -0.70 27.44
C ARG A 140 -15.85 -1.30 26.51
N GLN A 141 -16.10 -2.60 26.59
CA GLN A 141 -17.12 -3.27 25.78
C GLN A 141 -18.54 -2.78 26.11
N GLU A 142 -18.83 -2.49 27.35
CA GLU A 142 -20.11 -1.88 27.74
C GLU A 142 -20.31 -0.49 27.12
N GLU A 143 -19.28 0.35 27.10
CA GLU A 143 -19.35 1.68 26.48
C GLU A 143 -19.52 1.59 24.95
N VAL A 144 -18.87 0.64 24.31
CA VAL A 144 -19.08 0.36 22.88
C VAL A 144 -20.52 -0.06 22.60
N TRP A 145 -21.07 -0.96 23.42
CA TRP A 145 -22.48 -1.38 23.29
C TRP A 145 -23.46 -0.24 23.47
N LYS A 146 -23.23 0.62 24.47
CA LYS A 146 -24.04 1.84 24.69
C LYS A 146 -23.98 2.77 23.48
N ALA A 147 -22.78 3.00 22.91
CA ALA A 147 -22.62 3.82 21.72
C ALA A 147 -23.35 3.23 20.50
N PHE A 148 -23.29 1.91 20.30
CA PHE A 148 -24.04 1.23 19.25
C PHE A 148 -25.56 1.41 19.41
N CYS A 149 -26.10 1.19 20.61
CA CYS A 149 -27.51 1.40 20.91
C CYS A 149 -27.92 2.85 20.65
N HIS A 150 -27.08 3.80 21.06
CA HIS A 150 -27.35 5.22 20.85
C HIS A 150 -27.44 5.60 19.37
N VAL A 151 -26.58 5.07 18.51
CA VAL A 151 -26.67 5.29 17.05
C VAL A 151 -27.99 4.72 16.48
N MET A 152 -28.43 3.55 16.97
CA MET A 152 -29.70 2.99 16.54
C MET A 152 -30.91 3.83 17.02
N GLU A 153 -30.86 4.37 18.24
CA GLU A 153 -31.88 5.27 18.78
C GLU A 153 -31.94 6.58 18.00
N GLN A 154 -30.80 7.16 17.63
CA GLN A 154 -30.73 8.34 16.78
C GLN A 154 -31.37 8.06 15.41
N PHE A 155 -31.05 6.91 14.79
CA PHE A 155 -31.66 6.53 13.54
C PHE A 155 -33.20 6.40 13.69
N ALA A 156 -33.67 5.73 14.73
CA ALA A 156 -35.10 5.58 14.98
C ALA A 156 -35.82 6.93 15.08
N THR A 157 -35.20 7.89 15.79
CA THR A 157 -35.76 9.23 16.00
C THR A 157 -35.77 10.07 14.73
N VAL A 158 -34.66 10.07 13.98
CA VAL A 158 -34.50 10.94 12.79
C VAL A 158 -35.37 10.43 11.63
N PHE A 159 -35.51 9.11 11.48
CA PHE A 159 -36.21 8.50 10.34
C PHE A 159 -37.61 7.98 10.70
N GLU A 160 -38.18 8.41 11.83
CA GLU A 160 -39.53 8.03 12.24
C GLU A 160 -40.54 8.22 11.10
N GLY A 161 -41.30 7.19 10.78
CA GLY A 161 -42.30 7.19 9.70
C GLY A 161 -41.75 7.20 8.28
N SER A 162 -40.42 7.37 8.10
CA SER A 162 -39.76 7.47 6.79
C SER A 162 -39.62 6.10 6.12
N GLN A 163 -39.65 6.10 4.77
CA GLN A 163 -39.35 4.94 3.96
C GLN A 163 -37.87 4.82 3.66
N VAL A 164 -37.21 3.78 4.16
CA VAL A 164 -35.76 3.58 4.03
C VAL A 164 -35.45 2.21 3.39
N THR A 165 -34.33 2.12 2.71
CA THR A 165 -33.80 0.84 2.22
C THR A 165 -32.85 0.22 3.26
N LEU A 166 -32.57 -1.08 3.15
CA LEU A 166 -31.59 -1.73 4.00
C LEU A 166 -30.18 -1.16 3.76
N ASP A 167 -29.85 -0.85 2.51
CA ASP A 167 -28.54 -0.28 2.13
C ASP A 167 -28.33 1.09 2.80
N ASP A 168 -29.32 1.98 2.76
CA ASP A 168 -29.25 3.29 3.43
C ASP A 168 -29.11 3.13 4.96
N PHE A 169 -29.89 2.20 5.55
CA PHE A 169 -29.83 1.92 6.99
C PHE A 169 -28.42 1.43 7.41
N LEU A 170 -27.86 0.43 6.71
CA LEU A 170 -26.55 -0.13 7.04
C LEU A 170 -25.43 0.90 6.81
N ALA A 171 -25.53 1.72 5.76
CA ALA A 171 -24.57 2.79 5.50
C ALA A 171 -24.60 3.86 6.59
N LEU A 172 -25.79 4.29 7.02
CA LEU A 172 -25.94 5.27 8.11
C LEU A 172 -25.48 4.70 9.44
N LEU A 173 -25.82 3.44 9.75
CA LEU A 173 -25.40 2.76 10.97
C LEU A 173 -23.88 2.64 11.03
N HIS A 174 -23.25 2.18 9.94
CA HIS A 174 -21.80 2.10 9.83
C HIS A 174 -21.13 3.48 9.98
N SER A 175 -21.63 4.52 9.31
CA SER A 175 -21.12 5.88 9.40
C SER A 175 -21.26 6.44 10.82
N GLY A 176 -22.41 6.24 11.46
CA GLY A 176 -22.66 6.67 12.83
C GLY A 176 -21.71 6.00 13.83
N MET A 177 -21.48 4.69 13.67
CA MET A 177 -20.52 3.96 14.50
C MET A 177 -19.07 4.39 14.24
N SER A 178 -18.67 4.54 13.00
CA SER A 178 -17.30 4.92 12.61
C SER A 178 -16.92 6.32 13.13
N LEU A 179 -17.88 7.23 13.21
CA LEU A 179 -17.71 8.57 13.77
C LEU A 179 -17.86 8.62 15.30
N SER A 180 -18.41 7.57 15.91
CA SER A 180 -18.61 7.51 17.34
C SER A 180 -17.30 7.21 18.06
N ASN A 181 -17.15 7.85 19.21
CA ASN A 181 -16.06 7.59 20.13
C ASN A 181 -16.64 7.12 21.47
N TYR A 182 -15.98 6.16 22.08
CA TYR A 182 -16.29 5.76 23.44
C TYR A 182 -15.18 6.21 24.41
N ARG A 183 -15.56 6.52 25.64
CA ARG A 183 -14.61 6.96 26.66
C ARG A 183 -14.18 5.79 27.52
N THR A 184 -12.90 5.68 27.74
CA THR A 184 -12.36 4.75 28.73
C THR A 184 -12.17 5.49 30.05
N ILE A 185 -12.54 4.86 31.15
CA ILE A 185 -12.32 5.41 32.49
C ILE A 185 -10.81 5.47 32.73
N PRO A 186 -10.26 6.63 33.21
CA PRO A 186 -8.84 6.68 33.53
C PRO A 186 -8.54 5.68 34.65
N ALA A 187 -7.64 4.76 34.40
CA ALA A 187 -7.15 3.88 35.45
C ALA A 187 -6.39 4.72 36.48
N THR A 188 -6.82 4.69 37.71
CA THR A 188 -6.15 5.10 38.95
C THR A 188 -5.44 6.49 39.05
N VAL A 189 -5.37 7.03 40.27
CA VAL A 189 -4.83 8.36 40.59
C VAL A 189 -3.30 8.44 40.42
N ASP A 190 -2.60 7.31 40.48
CA ASP A 190 -1.13 7.21 40.37
C ASP A 190 -0.67 6.69 38.99
N THR A 191 -0.87 7.54 37.98
CA THR A 191 -0.52 7.18 36.61
C THR A 191 0.30 8.26 35.91
N VAL A 192 1.15 7.85 34.97
CA VAL A 192 1.81 8.76 34.04
C VAL A 192 0.82 9.18 32.95
N LEU A 193 0.59 10.49 32.86
CA LEU A 193 -0.29 11.05 31.83
C LEU A 193 0.47 11.19 30.50
N VAL A 194 0.01 10.51 29.46
CA VAL A 194 0.52 10.66 28.10
C VAL A 194 -0.54 11.36 27.25
N GLN A 195 -0.19 12.51 26.66
CA GLN A 195 -1.12 13.28 25.83
C GLN A 195 -0.39 14.06 24.73
N SER A 196 -1.13 14.49 23.71
CA SER A 196 -0.61 15.42 22.73
C SER A 196 -0.34 16.79 23.34
N TYR A 197 0.74 17.46 22.91
CA TYR A 197 1.04 18.82 23.40
C TYR A 197 0.05 19.88 22.91
N ASP A 198 -0.80 19.59 21.95
CA ASP A 198 -1.96 20.43 21.58
C ASP A 198 -2.99 20.57 22.73
N LEU A 199 -2.98 19.61 23.66
CA LEU A 199 -3.89 19.55 24.81
C LEU A 199 -3.25 20.01 26.12
N ILE A 200 -2.00 20.47 26.08
CA ILE A 200 -1.26 20.82 27.27
C ILE A 200 -1.75 22.16 27.84
N ALA A 201 -1.88 22.23 29.17
CA ALA A 201 -2.20 23.45 29.90
C ALA A 201 -1.03 23.84 30.81
N PRO A 202 -0.90 25.13 31.18
CA PRO A 202 0.12 25.59 32.10
C PRO A 202 0.04 24.93 33.47
N LEU A 203 1.19 24.68 34.09
CA LEU A 203 1.35 24.20 35.47
C LEU A 203 0.55 22.94 35.82
N THR A 204 0.43 22.02 34.88
CA THR A 204 -0.37 20.78 35.06
C THR A 204 0.33 19.71 35.87
N SER A 205 1.66 19.58 35.76
CA SER A 205 2.44 18.50 36.37
C SER A 205 3.77 19.04 36.92
N ASP A 206 4.35 18.33 37.89
CA ASP A 206 5.67 18.66 38.42
C ASP A 206 6.79 18.43 37.41
N TYR A 207 6.73 17.30 36.71
CA TYR A 207 7.72 16.84 35.72
C TYR A 207 7.03 16.58 34.41
N ILE A 208 7.56 17.14 33.33
CA ILE A 208 7.03 16.91 31.98
C ILE A 208 8.19 16.57 31.03
N TYR A 209 7.97 15.53 30.24
CA TYR A 209 8.86 15.08 29.19
C TYR A 209 8.14 15.21 27.84
N ALA A 210 8.50 16.24 27.07
CA ALA A 210 7.96 16.45 25.73
C ALA A 210 8.86 15.76 24.69
N LEU A 211 8.31 14.75 24.02
CA LEU A 211 9.03 13.90 23.09
C LEU A 211 8.69 14.26 21.64
N GLY A 212 9.65 14.10 20.75
CA GLY A 212 9.41 14.21 19.31
C GLY A 212 9.24 15.64 18.80
N LEU A 213 9.92 16.63 19.39
CA LEU A 213 9.92 18.01 18.90
C LEU A 213 10.82 18.17 17.67
N SER A 214 10.45 17.48 16.59
CA SER A 214 11.10 17.63 15.28
C SER A 214 10.43 18.72 14.44
N GLN A 215 11.10 19.15 13.39
CA GLN A 215 10.58 20.14 12.44
C GLN A 215 9.25 19.72 11.80
N ASN A 216 9.01 18.42 11.66
CA ASN A 216 7.77 17.89 11.09
C ASN A 216 6.61 17.82 12.09
N ASN A 217 6.90 17.85 13.39
CA ASN A 217 5.89 17.72 14.43
C ASN A 217 5.51 19.05 15.08
N LEU A 218 6.47 19.95 15.27
CA LEU A 218 6.24 21.28 15.83
C LEU A 218 7.31 22.27 15.27
N PRO A 219 6.91 23.27 14.46
CA PRO A 219 5.55 23.69 14.15
C PRO A 219 4.76 22.69 13.32
N LYS A 220 3.50 22.46 13.68
CA LYS A 220 2.58 21.67 12.87
C LYS A 220 1.98 22.57 11.80
N ILE A 221 2.35 22.33 10.53
CA ILE A 221 1.87 23.11 9.40
C ILE A 221 0.73 22.32 8.72
N THR A 222 -0.49 22.84 8.85
CA THR A 222 -1.64 22.32 8.11
C THR A 222 -1.77 23.10 6.81
N GLN A 223 -1.66 22.42 5.68
CA GLN A 223 -1.90 23.05 4.38
C GLN A 223 -3.40 23.12 4.13
N ASN A 224 -3.82 24.20 3.49
CA ASN A 224 -5.19 24.33 3.02
C ASN A 224 -5.37 23.44 1.77
N THR A 225 -6.15 22.37 1.91
CA THR A 225 -6.47 21.42 0.83
C THR A 225 -7.86 21.64 0.23
N SER A 226 -8.52 22.75 0.57
CA SER A 226 -9.86 23.06 0.08
C SER A 226 -9.82 23.72 -1.31
N LEU A 227 -11.00 23.86 -1.94
CA LEU A 227 -11.16 24.48 -3.25
C LEU A 227 -10.68 25.93 -3.33
N LEU A 228 -10.70 26.67 -2.21
CA LEU A 228 -10.23 28.06 -2.16
C LEU A 228 -8.86 28.11 -1.48
N SER A 229 -7.88 28.69 -2.14
CA SER A 229 -6.56 28.99 -1.56
C SER A 229 -6.65 30.02 -0.43
N ASP A 230 -5.60 30.12 0.38
CA ASP A 230 -5.55 31.13 1.46
C ASP A 230 -5.58 32.56 0.90
N GLU A 231 -4.98 32.82 -0.26
CA GLU A 231 -5.00 34.12 -0.93
C GLU A 231 -6.40 34.50 -1.42
N GLU A 232 -7.15 33.54 -1.98
CA GLU A 232 -8.52 33.75 -2.40
C GLU A 232 -9.45 34.00 -1.20
N ARG A 233 -9.24 33.27 -0.10
CA ARG A 233 -9.96 33.49 1.16
C ARG A 233 -9.68 34.86 1.75
N GLU A 234 -8.42 35.31 1.72
CA GLU A 234 -8.04 36.64 2.19
C GLU A 234 -8.73 37.74 1.35
N THR A 235 -8.74 37.57 0.03
CA THR A 235 -9.45 38.48 -0.88
C THR A 235 -10.95 38.51 -0.60
N LEU A 236 -11.58 37.35 -0.40
CA LEU A 236 -13.00 37.26 -0.03
C LEU A 236 -13.30 37.92 1.31
N ASN A 237 -12.45 37.71 2.31
CA ASN A 237 -12.59 38.31 3.62
C ASN A 237 -12.52 39.84 3.59
N GLN A 238 -11.78 40.44 2.64
CA GLN A 238 -11.70 41.89 2.48
C GLN A 238 -13.00 42.50 1.91
N VAL A 239 -13.78 41.72 1.14
CA VAL A 239 -15.05 42.20 0.50
C VAL A 239 -16.28 41.76 1.31
N THR A 240 -16.13 40.86 2.31
CA THR A 240 -17.25 40.38 3.11
C THR A 240 -17.65 41.41 4.16
N LEU A 241 -18.88 41.86 4.09
CA LEU A 241 -19.48 42.73 5.10
C LEU A 241 -19.67 41.94 6.40
N GLU A 242 -19.50 42.60 7.55
CA GLU A 242 -19.49 42.14 8.93
C GLU A 242 -20.09 40.77 9.24
N GLY A 243 -19.31 39.90 9.88
CA GLY A 243 -19.79 38.76 10.65
C GLY A 243 -19.11 37.41 10.40
N SER A 244 -18.86 37.01 9.18
CA SER A 244 -18.29 35.69 8.89
C SER A 244 -17.04 35.80 8.03
N GLN A 245 -15.89 35.42 8.58
CA GLN A 245 -14.63 35.37 7.85
C GLN A 245 -14.21 33.92 7.59
N LEU A 246 -13.65 33.68 6.41
CA LEU A 246 -13.03 32.40 6.08
C LEU A 246 -11.70 32.27 6.80
N MET A 247 -11.47 31.12 7.41
CA MET A 247 -10.24 30.84 8.14
C MET A 247 -9.06 30.72 7.17
N ILE A 248 -7.96 31.41 7.48
CA ILE A 248 -6.71 31.37 6.72
C ILE A 248 -5.75 30.44 7.44
N ALA A 249 -5.47 29.28 6.86
CA ALA A 249 -4.70 28.22 7.50
C ALA A 249 -3.27 28.67 7.87
N SER A 250 -2.61 29.46 7.05
CA SER A 250 -1.25 29.95 7.31
C SER A 250 -1.17 30.85 8.55
N GLN A 251 -2.14 31.73 8.75
CA GLN A 251 -2.19 32.62 9.91
C GLN A 251 -2.53 31.88 11.20
N GLU A 252 -3.48 30.96 11.12
CA GLU A 252 -3.89 30.15 12.27
C GLU A 252 -2.77 29.17 12.70
N ASN A 253 -2.02 28.59 11.77
CA ASN A 253 -0.87 27.76 12.07
C ASN A 253 0.17 28.51 12.92
N LEU A 254 0.50 29.74 12.56
CA LEU A 254 1.47 30.54 13.31
C LEU A 254 1.01 30.81 14.75
N LYS A 255 -0.25 31.25 14.92
CA LYS A 255 -0.84 31.55 16.24
C LYS A 255 -0.90 30.29 17.10
N LYS A 256 -1.41 29.19 16.55
CA LYS A 256 -1.58 27.92 17.24
C LYS A 256 -0.23 27.34 17.69
N ASN A 257 0.76 27.29 16.80
CA ASN A 257 2.07 26.75 17.14
C ASN A 257 2.79 27.57 18.21
N ARG A 258 2.72 28.90 18.16
CA ARG A 258 3.28 29.78 19.20
C ARG A 258 2.56 29.56 20.53
N TYR A 259 1.24 29.47 20.53
CA TYR A 259 0.47 29.17 21.73
C TYR A 259 0.83 27.81 22.33
N THR A 260 0.91 26.77 21.51
CA THR A 260 1.30 25.42 21.93
C THR A 260 2.70 25.43 22.55
N MET A 261 3.67 26.08 21.92
CA MET A 261 5.04 26.16 22.47
C MET A 261 5.10 26.94 23.78
N LEU A 262 4.38 28.06 23.86
CA LEU A 262 4.28 28.85 25.10
C LEU A 262 3.62 28.05 26.24
N SER A 263 2.55 27.35 25.95
CA SER A 263 1.87 26.46 26.90
C SER A 263 2.78 25.33 27.37
N LEU A 264 3.54 24.75 26.45
CA LEU A 264 4.49 23.67 26.75
C LEU A 264 5.62 24.16 27.68
N VAL A 265 6.24 25.30 27.36
CA VAL A 265 7.30 25.89 28.22
C VAL A 265 6.81 26.21 29.63
N ASN A 266 5.53 26.61 29.78
CA ASN A 266 4.93 26.93 31.06
C ASN A 266 4.19 25.73 31.72
N SER A 267 4.30 24.53 31.21
CA SER A 267 3.50 23.38 31.65
C SER A 267 4.01 22.72 32.95
N ALA A 268 5.31 22.66 33.14
CA ALA A 268 5.93 22.00 34.29
C ALA A 268 6.12 22.96 35.48
N ARG A 269 5.90 22.43 36.69
CA ARG A 269 6.16 23.19 37.93
C ARG A 269 7.60 23.10 38.39
N LYS A 270 8.30 21.95 38.14
CA LYS A 270 9.66 21.70 38.61
C LYS A 270 10.64 21.50 37.44
N GLN A 271 10.30 20.64 36.52
CA GLN A 271 11.22 20.31 35.41
C GLN A 271 10.48 20.02 34.14
N LEU A 272 10.95 20.63 33.05
CA LEU A 272 10.54 20.34 31.68
C LEU A 272 11.76 19.82 30.92
N VAL A 273 11.61 18.66 30.28
CA VAL A 273 12.60 18.07 29.36
C VAL A 273 11.98 18.06 27.97
N LEU A 274 12.63 18.74 27.04
CA LEU A 274 12.26 18.78 25.62
C LEU A 274 13.22 17.91 24.82
N SER A 275 12.71 17.05 23.95
CA SER A 275 13.58 16.18 23.14
C SER A 275 13.13 16.06 21.70
N ALA A 276 14.09 15.95 20.80
CA ALA A 276 13.88 15.67 19.39
C ALA A 276 14.75 14.48 18.98
N PRO A 277 14.22 13.54 18.17
CA PRO A 277 15.04 12.49 17.59
C PRO A 277 15.90 13.04 16.45
N SER A 278 17.11 12.52 16.29
CA SER A 278 17.95 12.79 15.11
C SER A 278 17.63 11.88 13.93
N LEU A 279 16.97 10.75 14.22
CA LEU A 279 16.45 9.79 13.22
C LEU A 279 15.01 9.44 13.57
N PHE A 280 14.15 9.41 12.57
CA PHE A 280 12.77 8.95 12.72
C PHE A 280 12.40 8.08 11.51
N ASN A 281 11.98 6.84 11.74
CA ASN A 281 11.70 5.85 10.71
C ASN A 281 12.82 5.74 9.65
N GLU A 282 14.08 5.72 10.12
CA GLU A 282 15.29 5.61 9.29
C GLU A 282 15.69 6.88 8.52
N ASP A 283 14.86 7.90 8.52
CA ASP A 283 15.15 9.20 7.91
C ASP A 283 15.83 10.15 8.92
N GLU A 284 16.72 11.01 8.44
CA GLU A 284 17.29 12.09 9.23
C GLU A 284 16.17 13.05 9.65
N SER A 285 16.09 13.34 10.94
CA SER A 285 15.10 14.22 11.53
C SER A 285 15.75 15.47 12.08
N GLU A 286 15.34 16.63 11.61
CA GLU A 286 15.78 17.89 12.14
C GLU A 286 14.98 18.30 13.39
N GLU A 287 15.70 18.92 14.35
CA GLU A 287 15.05 19.48 15.54
C GLU A 287 14.14 20.68 15.19
N SER A 288 13.09 20.85 15.96
CA SER A 288 12.17 21.98 15.84
C SER A 288 12.90 23.33 15.91
N ILE A 289 12.44 24.30 15.10
CA ILE A 289 12.92 25.66 15.15
C ILE A 289 12.81 26.28 16.55
N TYR A 290 11.80 25.91 17.32
CA TYR A 290 11.62 26.40 18.69
C TYR A 290 12.68 25.87 19.65
N LEU A 291 13.22 24.68 19.45
CA LEU A 291 14.37 24.18 20.22
C LEU A 291 15.64 24.98 19.89
N LYS A 292 15.84 25.32 18.62
CA LYS A 292 16.96 26.18 18.18
C LYS A 292 16.84 27.60 18.80
N GLU A 293 15.65 28.15 18.86
CA GLU A 293 15.38 29.44 19.54
C GLU A 293 15.70 29.38 21.03
N LEU A 294 15.31 28.32 21.75
CA LEU A 294 15.64 28.14 23.15
C LEU A 294 17.15 28.01 23.38
N GLN A 295 17.88 27.32 22.52
CA GLN A 295 19.34 27.25 22.58
C GLN A 295 19.97 28.64 22.44
N ASN A 296 19.47 29.48 21.54
CA ASN A 296 19.94 30.87 21.37
C ASN A 296 19.65 31.74 22.62
N LEU A 297 18.65 31.38 23.41
CA LEU A 297 18.35 32.02 24.69
C LEU A 297 19.21 31.49 25.86
N GLY A 298 20.14 30.58 25.60
CA GLY A 298 21.08 30.06 26.58
C GLY A 298 20.72 28.78 27.27
N PHE A 299 19.67 28.07 26.81
CA PHE A 299 19.34 26.74 27.31
C PHE A 299 20.37 25.71 26.81
N SER A 300 20.79 24.82 27.72
CA SER A 300 21.77 23.78 27.38
C SER A 300 21.15 22.66 26.55
N LYS A 301 21.88 22.23 25.51
CA LYS A 301 21.57 21.05 24.71
C LYS A 301 22.41 19.87 25.17
N ILE A 302 21.79 18.73 25.36
CA ILE A 302 22.45 17.46 25.63
C ILE A 302 22.18 16.54 24.44
N GLU A 303 23.21 16.11 23.75
CA GLU A 303 23.11 15.09 22.72
C GLU A 303 23.36 13.73 23.34
N LYS A 304 22.32 12.89 23.35
CA LYS A 304 22.44 11.49 23.78
C LYS A 304 22.43 10.60 22.54
N LYS A 305 23.58 10.04 22.20
CA LYS A 305 23.67 8.97 21.21
C LYS A 305 23.33 7.65 21.90
N ILE A 306 22.23 7.02 21.47
CA ILE A 306 21.90 5.66 21.90
C ILE A 306 22.73 4.74 21.00
N ASP A 307 23.84 4.24 21.52
CA ASP A 307 24.58 3.19 20.86
C ASP A 307 23.96 1.83 21.19
N ARG A 308 23.10 1.36 20.30
CA ARG A 308 22.45 0.06 20.46
C ARG A 308 23.41 -1.13 20.38
N LYS A 309 24.63 -0.90 19.92
CA LYS A 309 25.69 -1.92 19.86
C LYS A 309 26.36 -2.16 21.20
N ASN A 310 26.33 -1.17 22.09
CA ASN A 310 26.97 -1.23 23.41
C ASN A 310 25.92 -0.95 24.49
N LEU A 311 25.44 -2.02 25.12
CA LEU A 311 24.54 -1.91 26.25
C LEU A 311 25.31 -1.44 27.49
N SER A 312 24.95 -0.25 28.03
CA SER A 312 25.56 0.32 29.22
C SER A 312 24.63 0.19 30.44
N LYS A 313 25.16 0.42 31.64
CA LYS A 313 24.36 0.44 32.87
C LYS A 313 23.28 1.53 32.86
N ASP A 314 23.54 2.64 32.18
CA ASP A 314 22.62 3.78 32.09
C ASP A 314 21.42 3.52 31.16
N ASP A 315 21.50 2.45 30.32
CA ASP A 315 20.42 2.06 29.45
C ASP A 315 19.43 1.10 30.11
N ILE A 316 19.70 0.67 31.36
CA ILE A 316 18.85 -0.24 32.11
C ILE A 316 17.84 0.54 32.90
N GLY A 317 16.57 0.58 32.43
CA GLY A 317 15.45 1.18 33.16
C GLY A 317 14.63 0.15 33.92
N SER A 318 13.73 -0.53 33.24
CA SER A 318 12.86 -1.60 33.80
C SER A 318 13.31 -2.97 33.29
N TYR A 319 12.78 -4.05 33.90
CA TYR A 319 12.98 -5.41 33.38
C TYR A 319 12.47 -5.56 31.93
N HIS A 320 11.40 -4.88 31.58
CA HIS A 320 10.86 -4.89 30.23
C HIS A 320 11.82 -4.21 29.24
N SER A 321 12.37 -3.03 29.59
CA SER A 321 13.35 -2.36 28.73
C SER A 321 14.67 -3.15 28.62
N LEU A 322 15.11 -3.80 29.71
CA LEU A 322 16.26 -4.68 29.68
C LEU A 322 16.05 -5.87 28.74
N LEU A 323 14.88 -6.52 28.80
CA LEU A 323 14.56 -7.63 27.88
C LEU A 323 14.61 -7.17 26.43
N SER A 324 13.97 -6.02 26.12
CA SER A 324 14.00 -5.43 24.77
C SER A 324 15.41 -5.11 24.29
N SER A 325 16.24 -4.57 25.17
CA SER A 325 17.66 -4.25 24.88
C SER A 325 18.50 -5.51 24.65
N LEU A 326 18.28 -6.57 25.43
CA LEU A 326 18.96 -7.86 25.26
C LEU A 326 18.56 -8.54 23.94
N ILE A 327 17.27 -8.48 23.58
CA ILE A 327 16.78 -8.98 22.29
C ILE A 327 17.43 -8.22 21.14
N ALA A 328 17.41 -6.88 21.20
CA ALA A 328 18.02 -6.03 20.19
C ALA A 328 19.52 -6.29 20.03
N TYR A 329 20.24 -6.43 21.13
CA TYR A 329 21.67 -6.78 21.13
C TYR A 329 21.93 -8.12 20.46
N HIS A 330 21.11 -9.13 20.78
CA HIS A 330 21.26 -10.46 20.19
C HIS A 330 20.97 -10.49 18.67
N GLN A 331 20.02 -9.67 18.21
CA GLN A 331 19.67 -9.59 16.79
C GLN A 331 20.76 -8.95 15.91
N GLN A 332 21.64 -8.16 16.47
CA GLN A 332 22.69 -7.46 15.71
C GLN A 332 23.81 -8.38 15.19
N GLY A 333 23.88 -9.65 15.62
CA GLY A 333 24.93 -10.58 15.21
C GLY A 333 26.25 -10.38 15.95
N GLU A 334 27.37 -10.81 15.34
CA GLU A 334 28.69 -10.69 15.94
C GLU A 334 29.02 -9.22 16.27
N SER A 335 29.06 -8.90 17.55
CA SER A 335 29.42 -7.57 18.01
C SER A 335 30.94 -7.45 18.16
N THR A 336 31.46 -6.26 17.90
CA THR A 336 32.84 -5.86 18.21
C THR A 336 33.01 -5.51 19.71
N SER A 337 32.12 -6.01 20.57
CA SER A 337 32.11 -5.72 22.00
C SER A 337 33.35 -6.28 22.71
N SER A 338 33.85 -5.55 23.69
CA SER A 338 34.96 -6.03 24.54
C SER A 338 34.53 -7.25 25.36
N ASP A 339 35.49 -8.05 25.83
CA ASP A 339 35.23 -9.20 26.71
C ASP A 339 34.51 -8.83 28.01
N GLU A 340 34.72 -7.59 28.50
CA GLU A 340 34.05 -7.06 29.69
C GLU A 340 32.56 -6.78 29.40
N ASP A 341 32.24 -6.20 28.27
CA ASP A 341 30.87 -5.92 27.84
C ASP A 341 30.10 -7.22 27.60
N LEU A 342 30.71 -8.20 26.95
CA LEU A 342 30.13 -9.53 26.77
C LEU A 342 29.83 -10.21 28.10
N THR A 343 30.72 -10.08 29.07
CA THR A 343 30.50 -10.63 30.42
C THR A 343 29.35 -9.95 31.12
N PHE A 344 29.27 -8.64 31.03
CA PHE A 344 28.18 -7.85 31.59
C PHE A 344 26.80 -8.24 30.97
N ILE A 345 26.73 -8.35 29.66
CA ILE A 345 25.50 -8.76 28.94
C ILE A 345 25.08 -10.18 29.33
N LYS A 346 26.04 -11.14 29.46
CA LYS A 346 25.73 -12.48 29.90
C LYS A 346 25.18 -12.53 31.33
N VAL A 347 25.66 -11.66 32.22
CA VAL A 347 25.13 -11.51 33.58
C VAL A 347 23.71 -10.97 33.54
N LEU A 348 23.46 -9.91 32.74
CA LEU A 348 22.12 -9.34 32.60
C LEU A 348 21.12 -10.36 32.01
N ALA A 349 21.51 -11.10 30.99
CA ALA A 349 20.68 -12.16 30.41
C ALA A 349 20.32 -13.26 31.43
N ARG A 350 21.28 -13.64 32.28
CA ARG A 350 21.05 -14.60 33.38
C ARG A 350 20.09 -14.06 34.45
N VAL A 351 20.23 -12.78 34.83
CA VAL A 351 19.31 -12.11 35.76
C VAL A 351 17.90 -12.07 35.20
N MET A 352 17.77 -11.75 33.91
CA MET A 352 16.48 -11.73 33.22
C MET A 352 15.86 -13.12 33.15
N GLY A 353 16.64 -14.16 32.76
CA GLY A 353 16.17 -15.55 32.72
C GLY A 353 15.59 -15.99 34.07
N LYS A 354 16.32 -15.77 35.18
CA LYS A 354 15.81 -16.06 36.52
C LYS A 354 14.54 -15.29 36.88
N LYS A 355 14.40 -14.05 36.43
CA LYS A 355 13.21 -13.27 36.68
C LYS A 355 11.99 -13.82 35.92
N LEU A 356 12.17 -14.28 34.70
CA LEU A 356 11.13 -14.92 33.89
C LEU A 356 10.71 -16.26 34.50
N GLU A 357 11.68 -17.13 34.88
CA GLU A 357 11.42 -18.39 35.56
C GLU A 357 10.62 -18.19 36.84
N ASN A 358 10.97 -17.18 37.65
CA ASN A 358 10.24 -16.87 38.89
C ASN A 358 8.79 -16.40 38.64
N GLN A 359 8.49 -15.95 37.45
CA GLN A 359 7.13 -15.55 37.02
C GLN A 359 6.41 -16.70 36.29
N GLY A 360 7.01 -17.87 36.17
CA GLY A 360 6.45 -19.00 35.43
C GLY A 360 6.46 -18.80 33.90
N LEU A 361 7.28 -17.87 33.41
CA LEU A 361 7.43 -17.59 31.99
C LEU A 361 8.64 -18.34 31.43
N GLU A 362 8.49 -18.93 30.26
CA GLU A 362 9.60 -19.54 29.54
C GLU A 362 10.60 -18.47 29.08
N ASN A 363 11.88 -18.81 29.05
CA ASN A 363 12.89 -17.94 28.46
C ASN A 363 12.55 -17.72 26.96
N PRO A 364 12.39 -16.50 26.50
CA PRO A 364 12.09 -16.27 25.10
C PRO A 364 13.25 -16.78 24.25
N VAL A 365 12.93 -17.59 23.25
CA VAL A 365 13.89 -17.92 22.19
C VAL A 365 14.19 -16.62 21.49
N LEU A 366 15.40 -16.09 21.70
CA LEU A 366 15.77 -14.82 21.07
C LEU A 366 15.76 -14.99 19.56
N PRO A 367 15.07 -14.12 18.82
CA PRO A 367 15.01 -14.23 17.37
C PRO A 367 16.43 -14.10 16.81
N THR A 368 16.84 -15.11 16.05
CA THR A 368 18.08 -15.04 15.28
C THR A 368 17.88 -14.16 14.05
N SER A 369 18.98 -13.67 13.49
CA SER A 369 18.95 -12.97 12.20
C SER A 369 18.15 -13.75 11.16
N PRO A 370 17.35 -13.10 10.33
CA PRO A 370 16.60 -13.75 9.27
C PRO A 370 17.51 -14.62 8.41
N LYS A 371 17.14 -15.89 8.24
CA LYS A 371 17.96 -16.83 7.48
C LYS A 371 17.45 -16.96 6.05
N SER A 372 18.37 -16.93 5.10
CA SER A 372 18.10 -17.27 3.71
C SER A 372 17.42 -18.62 3.59
N LYS A 373 16.50 -18.75 2.63
CA LYS A 373 15.88 -20.04 2.32
C LYS A 373 16.72 -20.76 1.27
N THR A 374 17.07 -22.01 1.59
CA THR A 374 17.65 -22.94 0.61
C THR A 374 16.70 -24.12 0.45
N LEU A 375 16.30 -24.41 -0.77
CA LEU A 375 15.43 -25.52 -1.10
C LEU A 375 16.24 -26.82 -1.14
N ALA A 376 15.65 -27.91 -0.63
CA ALA A 376 16.23 -29.25 -0.79
C ALA A 376 16.23 -29.65 -2.29
N SER A 377 17.20 -30.48 -2.68
CA SER A 377 17.37 -30.89 -4.08
C SER A 377 16.12 -31.55 -4.66
N ASP A 378 15.43 -32.38 -3.88
CA ASP A 378 14.20 -33.04 -4.32
C ASP A 378 13.05 -32.07 -4.55
N THR A 379 12.94 -31.05 -3.66
CA THR A 379 11.96 -29.98 -3.80
C THR A 379 12.28 -29.13 -5.02
N LEU A 380 13.54 -28.81 -5.24
CA LEU A 380 13.98 -28.00 -6.36
C LEU A 380 13.71 -28.72 -7.71
N GLU A 381 14.01 -30.01 -7.78
CA GLU A 381 13.71 -30.82 -8.99
C GLU A 381 12.20 -30.95 -9.22
N ALA A 382 11.40 -31.06 -8.17
CA ALA A 382 9.94 -31.09 -8.29
C ALA A 382 9.36 -29.76 -8.79
N LEU A 383 9.90 -28.63 -8.35
CA LEU A 383 9.45 -27.27 -8.75
C LEU A 383 9.98 -26.88 -10.13
N TYR A 384 11.22 -27.23 -10.41
CA TYR A 384 11.97 -26.84 -11.62
C TYR A 384 12.69 -28.01 -12.27
N PRO A 385 11.97 -29.02 -12.80
CA PRO A 385 12.60 -30.18 -13.43
C PRO A 385 13.65 -29.76 -14.48
N GLN A 386 14.84 -30.37 -14.43
CA GLN A 386 15.98 -29.96 -15.32
C GLN A 386 15.67 -29.96 -16.80
N LYS A 387 14.75 -30.83 -17.24
CA LYS A 387 14.35 -30.94 -18.64
C LYS A 387 13.23 -29.99 -19.08
N GLN A 388 12.69 -29.18 -18.14
CA GLN A 388 11.63 -28.25 -18.44
C GLN A 388 12.16 -26.84 -18.66
N ASP A 389 11.51 -26.12 -19.57
CA ASP A 389 11.74 -24.70 -19.79
C ASP A 389 11.42 -23.89 -18.52
N PHE A 390 12.14 -22.79 -18.32
CA PHE A 390 11.89 -21.89 -17.22
C PHE A 390 11.25 -20.58 -17.70
N TYR A 391 10.21 -20.14 -17.02
CA TYR A 391 9.49 -18.92 -17.36
C TYR A 391 9.71 -17.86 -16.28
N LEU A 392 10.18 -16.68 -16.67
CA LEU A 392 10.39 -15.55 -15.79
C LEU A 392 9.75 -14.29 -16.39
N SER A 393 8.69 -13.77 -15.74
CA SER A 393 8.03 -12.54 -16.16
C SER A 393 8.85 -11.29 -15.78
N THR A 394 8.58 -10.15 -16.42
CA THR A 394 9.18 -8.86 -16.06
C THR A 394 8.91 -8.46 -14.61
N SER A 395 7.70 -8.71 -14.13
CA SER A 395 7.34 -8.46 -12.72
C SER A 395 8.06 -9.41 -11.77
N GLY A 396 8.21 -10.69 -12.16
CA GLY A 396 8.97 -11.68 -11.38
C GLY A 396 10.45 -11.31 -11.29
N LEU A 397 11.05 -10.88 -12.40
CA LEU A 397 12.44 -10.37 -12.41
C LEU A 397 12.62 -9.18 -11.48
N THR A 398 11.74 -8.19 -11.58
CA THR A 398 11.78 -7.01 -10.73
C THR A 398 11.64 -7.37 -9.24
N GLU A 399 10.71 -8.28 -8.92
CA GLU A 399 10.52 -8.75 -7.54
C GLU A 399 11.74 -9.47 -7.00
N PHE A 400 12.39 -10.30 -7.83
CA PHE A 400 13.62 -10.99 -7.49
C PHE A 400 14.73 -10.01 -7.13
N TYR A 401 14.94 -8.96 -7.93
CA TYR A 401 15.95 -7.94 -7.66
C TYR A 401 15.56 -6.96 -6.55
N ARG A 402 14.28 -6.86 -6.20
CA ARG A 402 13.84 -6.13 -5.00
C ARG A 402 14.23 -6.85 -3.73
N ASN A 403 13.94 -8.15 -3.65
CA ASN A 403 14.26 -9.03 -2.55
C ASN A 403 14.06 -10.48 -3.00
N GLU A 404 15.11 -11.27 -3.06
CA GLU A 404 15.04 -12.67 -3.52
C GLU A 404 14.03 -13.51 -2.70
N TYR A 405 13.93 -13.24 -1.40
CA TYR A 405 12.98 -13.96 -0.55
C TYR A 405 11.52 -13.57 -0.84
N SER A 406 11.24 -12.32 -1.20
CA SER A 406 9.90 -11.89 -1.64
C SER A 406 9.50 -12.59 -2.94
N TYR A 407 10.44 -12.76 -3.87
CA TYR A 407 10.20 -13.58 -5.05
C TYR A 407 9.82 -15.02 -4.67
N TYR A 408 10.56 -15.64 -3.73
CA TYR A 408 10.24 -16.99 -3.24
C TYR A 408 8.82 -17.06 -2.66
N LEU A 409 8.44 -16.14 -1.80
CA LEU A 409 7.10 -16.11 -1.20
C LEU A 409 6.01 -15.96 -2.27
N ARG A 410 6.19 -15.04 -3.21
CA ARG A 410 5.15 -14.65 -4.17
C ARG A 410 5.06 -15.58 -5.38
N TYR A 411 6.20 -15.97 -5.95
CA TYR A 411 6.24 -16.72 -7.22
C TYR A 411 6.53 -18.21 -7.05
N VAL A 412 7.17 -18.63 -5.97
CA VAL A 412 7.42 -20.04 -5.70
C VAL A 412 6.34 -20.63 -4.80
N LEU A 413 6.03 -19.98 -3.68
CA LEU A 413 4.96 -20.41 -2.77
C LEU A 413 3.57 -19.93 -3.18
N GLY A 414 3.47 -18.96 -4.09
CA GLY A 414 2.18 -18.44 -4.56
C GLY A 414 1.43 -17.61 -3.53
N LEU A 415 2.12 -17.04 -2.52
CA LEU A 415 1.48 -16.18 -1.54
C LEU A 415 0.94 -14.91 -2.22
N GLN A 416 -0.31 -14.62 -1.98
CA GLN A 416 -0.98 -13.43 -2.49
C GLN A 416 -1.60 -12.67 -1.34
N GLU A 417 -1.56 -11.34 -1.41
CA GLU A 417 -2.40 -10.51 -0.55
C GLU A 417 -3.86 -10.65 -0.95
N GLU A 418 -4.74 -10.66 0.01
CA GLU A 418 -6.17 -10.58 -0.27
C GLU A 418 -6.48 -9.26 -0.98
N LEU A 419 -7.06 -9.40 -2.17
CA LEU A 419 -7.49 -8.26 -2.96
C LEU A 419 -8.75 -7.67 -2.34
N ARG A 420 -8.61 -6.66 -1.51
CA ARG A 420 -9.74 -5.84 -1.10
C ARG A 420 -10.13 -4.93 -2.25
N LEU A 421 -11.38 -5.01 -2.66
CA LEU A 421 -11.93 -4.08 -3.64
C LEU A 421 -12.12 -2.72 -2.96
N LYS A 422 -11.19 -1.82 -3.21
CA LYS A 422 -11.19 -0.44 -2.71
C LYS A 422 -10.64 0.50 -3.79
N PRO A 423 -11.00 1.78 -3.74
CA PRO A 423 -10.46 2.79 -4.65
C PRO A 423 -9.02 3.10 -4.27
N ASP A 424 -8.09 2.27 -4.70
CA ASP A 424 -6.64 2.47 -4.52
C ASP A 424 -5.94 2.66 -5.87
N ALA A 425 -4.66 3.03 -5.83
CA ALA A 425 -3.86 3.31 -7.02
C ALA A 425 -3.87 2.16 -8.04
N ARG A 426 -3.92 0.90 -7.57
CA ARG A 426 -3.98 -0.28 -8.43
C ARG A 426 -5.33 -0.38 -9.15
N SER A 427 -6.42 -0.21 -8.41
CA SER A 427 -7.78 -0.24 -8.95
C SER A 427 -8.01 0.90 -9.94
N HIS A 428 -7.47 2.10 -9.64
CA HIS A 428 -7.50 3.26 -10.53
C HIS A 428 -6.75 2.98 -11.83
N GLY A 429 -5.53 2.42 -11.74
CA GLY A 429 -4.76 2.02 -12.91
C GLY A 429 -5.50 0.99 -13.77
N ASN A 430 -6.03 -0.07 -13.17
CA ASN A 430 -6.77 -1.11 -13.87
C ASN A 430 -8.03 -0.55 -14.58
N PHE A 431 -8.73 0.40 -13.95
CA PHE A 431 -9.90 1.06 -14.52
C PHE A 431 -9.54 1.84 -15.79
N LEU A 432 -8.49 2.66 -15.73
CA LEU A 432 -8.01 3.44 -16.87
C LEU A 432 -7.49 2.55 -18.00
N HIS A 433 -6.66 1.55 -17.68
CA HIS A 433 -6.19 0.57 -18.68
C HIS A 433 -7.35 -0.11 -19.40
N ARG A 434 -8.39 -0.51 -18.64
CA ARG A 434 -9.57 -1.17 -19.21
C ARG A 434 -10.38 -0.25 -20.13
N ILE A 435 -10.46 1.04 -19.82
CA ILE A 435 -11.09 2.04 -20.69
C ILE A 435 -10.34 2.15 -22.02
N PHE A 436 -8.99 2.30 -21.98
CA PHE A 436 -8.21 2.45 -23.21
C PHE A 436 -8.20 1.17 -24.04
N GLU A 437 -8.03 0.00 -23.41
CA GLU A 437 -8.17 -1.30 -24.08
C GLU A 437 -9.49 -1.39 -24.87
N ARG A 438 -10.61 -0.99 -24.26
CA ARG A 438 -11.91 -1.01 -24.93
C ARG A 438 -12.03 0.01 -26.03
N ALA A 439 -11.65 1.26 -25.74
CA ALA A 439 -11.76 2.35 -26.70
C ALA A 439 -11.08 2.02 -28.03
N MET A 440 -10.00 1.30 -27.90
CA MET A 440 -9.21 0.96 -29.05
C MET A 440 -9.72 -0.30 -29.80
N LYS A 441 -10.31 -1.26 -29.10
CA LYS A 441 -10.97 -2.43 -29.72
C LYS A 441 -12.28 -2.11 -30.43
N LEU A 442 -12.89 -0.94 -30.14
CA LEU A 442 -14.10 -0.51 -30.82
C LEU A 442 -13.83 -0.17 -32.29
N PRO A 443 -14.80 -0.46 -33.21
CA PRO A 443 -14.62 -0.24 -34.63
C PRO A 443 -14.20 1.20 -34.98
N ALA A 444 -13.23 1.31 -35.89
CA ALA A 444 -12.66 2.61 -36.30
C ALA A 444 -13.58 3.48 -37.17
N ASP A 445 -14.80 3.00 -37.49
CA ASP A 445 -15.85 3.77 -38.18
C ASP A 445 -16.38 4.95 -37.37
N LYS A 446 -16.21 4.90 -36.03
CA LYS A 446 -16.55 5.96 -35.08
C LYS A 446 -15.33 6.83 -34.78
N SER A 447 -15.57 8.14 -34.53
CA SER A 447 -14.50 9.01 -34.04
C SER A 447 -13.92 8.48 -32.73
N PHE A 448 -12.64 8.76 -32.46
CA PHE A 448 -11.98 8.31 -31.24
C PHE A 448 -12.73 8.77 -29.98
N ASP A 449 -13.21 10.01 -29.95
CA ASP A 449 -13.96 10.54 -28.81
C ASP A 449 -15.24 9.70 -28.52
N ARG A 450 -15.97 9.30 -29.56
CA ARG A 450 -17.16 8.44 -29.38
C ARG A 450 -16.80 7.04 -28.89
N ARG A 451 -15.70 6.50 -29.36
CA ARG A 451 -15.19 5.21 -28.88
C ARG A 451 -14.77 5.30 -27.41
N LEU A 452 -14.09 6.37 -27.02
CA LEU A 452 -13.66 6.61 -25.65
C LEU A 452 -14.86 6.74 -24.71
N GLU A 453 -15.85 7.55 -25.04
CA GLU A 453 -17.05 7.72 -24.20
C GLU A 453 -17.87 6.41 -24.11
N GLN A 454 -17.94 5.64 -25.18
CA GLN A 454 -18.56 4.31 -25.14
C GLN A 454 -17.79 3.36 -24.21
N ALA A 455 -16.47 3.32 -24.30
CA ALA A 455 -15.60 2.52 -23.46
C ALA A 455 -15.70 2.91 -21.97
N ILE A 456 -15.75 4.20 -21.68
CA ILE A 456 -16.00 4.74 -20.34
C ILE A 456 -17.32 4.22 -19.79
N SER A 457 -18.39 4.34 -20.57
CA SER A 457 -19.72 3.89 -20.15
C SER A 457 -19.75 2.39 -19.84
N GLU A 458 -19.23 1.58 -20.75
CA GLU A 458 -19.21 0.11 -20.62
C GLU A 458 -18.32 -0.36 -19.46
N THR A 459 -17.14 0.23 -19.30
CA THR A 459 -16.22 -0.13 -18.20
C THR A 459 -16.78 0.28 -16.86
N SER A 460 -17.44 1.42 -16.78
CA SER A 460 -18.12 1.87 -15.55
C SER A 460 -19.26 0.98 -15.11
N GLN A 461 -19.78 0.15 -15.99
CA GLN A 461 -20.85 -0.82 -15.72
C GLN A 461 -20.33 -2.22 -15.36
N GLU A 462 -19.02 -2.46 -15.45
CA GLU A 462 -18.43 -3.73 -15.00
C GLU A 462 -18.64 -3.90 -13.48
N ARG A 463 -19.04 -5.09 -13.06
CA ARG A 463 -19.38 -5.41 -11.66
C ARG A 463 -18.31 -4.97 -10.66
N ASP A 464 -17.06 -5.23 -10.99
CA ASP A 464 -15.94 -4.95 -10.07
C ASP A 464 -15.71 -3.44 -9.91
N PHE A 465 -15.76 -2.68 -10.99
CA PHE A 465 -15.62 -1.24 -10.94
C PHE A 465 -16.84 -0.55 -10.35
N GLN A 466 -18.05 -1.06 -10.59
CA GLN A 466 -19.24 -0.59 -9.87
C GLN A 466 -19.08 -0.79 -8.37
N ALA A 467 -18.61 -1.97 -7.95
CA ALA A 467 -18.40 -2.29 -6.55
C ALA A 467 -17.43 -1.31 -5.88
N ILE A 468 -16.29 -1.00 -6.56
CA ILE A 468 -15.27 -0.09 -6.04
C ILE A 468 -15.79 1.36 -5.96
N TYR A 469 -16.41 1.86 -7.04
CA TYR A 469 -16.71 3.29 -7.17
C TYR A 469 -18.12 3.71 -6.73
N GLN A 470 -18.99 2.78 -6.35
CA GLN A 470 -20.30 3.09 -5.76
C GLN A 470 -20.31 2.98 -4.24
N GLU A 471 -19.19 2.63 -3.62
CA GLU A 471 -19.11 2.37 -2.19
C GLU A 471 -19.36 3.61 -1.33
N SER A 472 -18.84 4.76 -1.74
CA SER A 472 -18.97 6.02 -1.03
C SER A 472 -19.03 7.21 -1.98
N LEU A 473 -19.40 8.39 -1.47
CA LEU A 473 -19.33 9.64 -2.24
C LEU A 473 -17.89 9.97 -2.65
N GLU A 474 -16.92 9.65 -1.81
CA GLU A 474 -15.49 9.82 -2.12
C GLU A 474 -15.06 8.91 -3.27
N SER A 475 -15.52 7.65 -3.26
CA SER A 475 -15.25 6.70 -4.36
C SER A 475 -15.90 7.17 -5.67
N GLN A 476 -17.11 7.71 -5.61
CA GLN A 476 -17.78 8.29 -6.77
C GLN A 476 -17.03 9.51 -7.30
N PHE A 477 -16.58 10.40 -6.41
CA PHE A 477 -15.76 11.55 -6.79
C PHE A 477 -14.43 11.10 -7.41
N ALA A 478 -13.75 10.12 -6.81
CA ALA A 478 -12.52 9.55 -7.38
C ALA A 478 -12.74 9.01 -8.79
N LYS A 479 -13.89 8.36 -9.04
CA LYS A 479 -14.26 7.91 -10.39
C LYS A 479 -14.38 9.07 -11.37
N GLU A 480 -15.10 10.16 -11.03
CA GLU A 480 -15.24 11.31 -11.91
C GLU A 480 -13.88 11.92 -12.28
N VAL A 481 -12.97 12.03 -11.30
CA VAL A 481 -11.58 12.46 -11.56
C VAL A 481 -10.89 11.53 -12.56
N LEU A 482 -11.06 10.20 -12.41
CA LEU A 482 -10.47 9.23 -13.35
C LEU A 482 -11.07 9.33 -14.76
N LEU A 483 -12.36 9.68 -14.88
CA LEU A 483 -12.97 9.92 -16.18
C LEU A 483 -12.38 11.16 -16.88
N ASP A 484 -12.06 12.19 -16.13
CA ASP A 484 -11.39 13.38 -16.66
C ASP A 484 -9.93 13.06 -17.05
N VAL A 485 -9.23 12.25 -16.24
CA VAL A 485 -7.92 11.69 -16.62
C VAL A 485 -7.99 10.89 -17.92
N ALA A 486 -9.02 10.06 -18.10
CA ALA A 486 -9.19 9.28 -19.33
C ALA A 486 -9.41 10.18 -20.55
N ARG A 487 -10.22 11.23 -20.42
CA ARG A 487 -10.46 12.21 -21.48
C ARG A 487 -9.21 13.01 -21.83
N SER A 488 -8.46 13.45 -20.83
CA SER A 488 -7.19 14.18 -21.00
C SER A 488 -6.13 13.32 -21.70
N THR A 489 -5.95 12.08 -21.25
CA THR A 489 -5.05 11.12 -21.91
C THR A 489 -5.51 10.83 -23.35
N GLY A 490 -6.81 10.68 -23.55
CA GLY A 490 -7.43 10.50 -24.87
C GLY A 490 -7.14 11.64 -25.84
N HIS A 491 -6.95 12.87 -25.34
CA HIS A 491 -6.56 14.02 -26.15
C HIS A 491 -5.20 13.78 -26.84
N ILE A 492 -4.19 13.26 -26.13
CA ILE A 492 -2.89 12.94 -26.73
C ILE A 492 -3.05 11.87 -27.82
N LEU A 493 -3.80 10.81 -27.51
CA LEU A 493 -4.00 9.70 -28.44
C LEU A 493 -4.65 10.14 -29.74
N ARG A 494 -5.57 11.10 -29.65
CA ARG A 494 -6.25 11.68 -30.82
C ARG A 494 -5.36 12.58 -31.65
N HIS A 495 -4.47 13.36 -31.02
CA HIS A 495 -3.69 14.39 -31.70
C HIS A 495 -2.28 13.95 -32.10
N ASN A 496 -1.83 12.79 -31.66
CA ASN A 496 -0.55 12.22 -32.11
C ASN A 496 -0.67 11.68 -33.54
N ALA A 497 -0.38 12.53 -34.50
CA ALA A 497 -0.49 12.22 -35.93
C ALA A 497 0.71 11.45 -36.50
N ASP A 498 1.81 11.33 -35.77
CA ASP A 498 3.07 10.78 -36.23
C ASP A 498 3.01 9.24 -36.36
N VAL A 499 2.15 8.61 -35.60
CA VAL A 499 2.06 7.16 -35.49
C VAL A 499 0.68 6.62 -35.88
N GLU A 500 0.65 5.33 -36.16
CA GLU A 500 -0.54 4.50 -36.28
C GLU A 500 -0.45 3.35 -35.28
N THR A 501 -1.47 3.16 -34.46
CA THR A 501 -1.54 1.99 -33.57
C THR A 501 -1.83 0.74 -34.39
N ILE A 502 -0.94 -0.23 -34.33
CA ILE A 502 -1.03 -1.48 -35.11
C ILE A 502 -1.51 -2.64 -34.27
N GLN A 503 -1.22 -2.63 -32.98
CA GLN A 503 -1.65 -3.69 -32.07
C GLN A 503 -1.81 -3.19 -30.64
N GLU A 504 -2.76 -3.79 -29.93
CA GLU A 504 -3.03 -3.54 -28.54
C GLU A 504 -3.08 -4.82 -27.76
N GLU A 505 -2.72 -4.69 -26.47
CA GLU A 505 -2.70 -5.84 -25.60
C GLU A 505 -1.92 -7.01 -26.23
N ALA A 506 -0.83 -6.68 -26.93
CA ALA A 506 0.00 -7.62 -27.67
C ALA A 506 0.67 -8.59 -26.70
N VAL A 507 0.28 -9.85 -26.76
CA VAL A 507 0.92 -10.92 -25.98
C VAL A 507 2.19 -11.36 -26.71
N PHE A 508 3.30 -11.38 -26.00
CA PHE A 508 4.59 -11.87 -26.51
C PHE A 508 5.13 -13.03 -25.66
N GLY A 509 6.11 -13.74 -26.21
CA GLY A 509 6.82 -14.80 -25.50
C GLY A 509 6.20 -16.17 -25.67
N GLY A 510 5.92 -16.58 -26.89
CA GLY A 510 5.59 -17.96 -27.27
C GLY A 510 6.77 -18.91 -27.06
N LYS A 511 6.52 -20.22 -27.20
CA LYS A 511 7.57 -21.27 -27.09
C LYS A 511 8.51 -21.36 -28.31
N GLU A 512 8.30 -20.55 -29.34
CA GLU A 512 9.02 -20.67 -30.59
C GLU A 512 10.48 -20.23 -30.47
N GLN A 513 10.77 -19.26 -29.61
CA GLN A 513 12.15 -18.78 -29.43
C GLN A 513 12.44 -18.44 -27.94
N ALA A 514 13.53 -19.04 -27.44
CA ALA A 514 14.00 -18.75 -26.08
C ALA A 514 14.46 -17.30 -25.95
N PHE A 515 14.11 -16.67 -24.81
CA PHE A 515 14.60 -15.33 -24.51
C PHE A 515 16.09 -15.33 -24.20
N VAL A 516 16.55 -16.30 -23.39
CA VAL A 516 17.96 -16.55 -23.07
C VAL A 516 18.15 -18.06 -22.93
N GLN A 517 19.34 -18.56 -23.26
CA GLN A 517 19.76 -19.92 -22.95
C GLN A 517 20.83 -19.91 -21.87
N LEU A 518 20.67 -20.75 -20.86
CA LEU A 518 21.65 -20.95 -19.79
C LEU A 518 22.82 -21.84 -20.30
N ASP A 519 23.95 -21.80 -19.62
CA ASP A 519 25.16 -22.56 -19.99
C ASP A 519 24.94 -24.08 -19.94
N ASN A 520 23.98 -24.56 -19.14
CA ASN A 520 23.55 -25.95 -19.10
C ASN A 520 22.58 -26.36 -20.23
N GLY A 521 22.32 -25.46 -21.18
CA GLY A 521 21.43 -25.68 -22.33
C GLY A 521 19.94 -25.45 -22.04
N ARG A 522 19.56 -25.07 -20.81
CA ARG A 522 18.18 -24.81 -20.45
C ARG A 522 17.70 -23.48 -21.03
N ASN A 523 16.49 -23.47 -21.58
CA ASN A 523 15.91 -22.27 -22.15
C ASN A 523 15.12 -21.47 -21.11
N ILE A 524 15.29 -20.14 -21.13
CA ILE A 524 14.52 -19.18 -20.36
C ILE A 524 13.55 -18.49 -21.30
N TYR A 525 12.28 -18.50 -20.95
CA TYR A 525 11.22 -17.82 -21.67
C TYR A 525 10.67 -16.66 -20.85
N VAL A 526 10.39 -15.56 -21.52
CA VAL A 526 9.73 -14.40 -20.94
C VAL A 526 8.35 -14.28 -21.55
N ARG A 527 7.33 -14.17 -20.72
CA ARG A 527 5.96 -13.90 -21.16
C ARG A 527 5.51 -12.57 -20.65
N GLY A 528 4.78 -11.86 -21.46
CA GLY A 528 4.23 -10.59 -21.08
C GLY A 528 3.19 -10.11 -22.08
N LYS A 529 2.69 -8.93 -21.79
CA LYS A 529 1.69 -8.24 -22.58
C LYS A 529 2.13 -6.78 -22.70
N VAL A 530 2.14 -6.28 -23.91
CA VAL A 530 2.43 -4.89 -24.22
C VAL A 530 1.10 -4.16 -24.39
N ASP A 531 0.89 -3.06 -23.72
CA ASP A 531 -0.39 -2.34 -23.77
C ASP A 531 -0.70 -1.88 -25.21
N ARG A 532 0.30 -1.31 -25.91
CA ARG A 532 0.12 -0.82 -27.27
C ARG A 532 1.42 -0.85 -28.06
N ILE A 533 1.31 -1.20 -29.35
CA ILE A 533 2.37 -1.10 -30.35
C ILE A 533 1.95 -0.11 -31.41
N ASP A 534 2.76 0.91 -31.62
CA ASP A 534 2.58 1.93 -32.62
C ASP A 534 3.62 1.76 -33.75
N ARG A 535 3.27 2.22 -34.96
CA ARG A 535 4.15 2.27 -36.11
C ARG A 535 4.28 3.71 -36.59
N LEU A 536 5.51 4.17 -36.85
CA LEU A 536 5.75 5.45 -37.49
C LEU A 536 5.24 5.43 -38.92
N LYS A 537 4.48 6.48 -39.30
CA LYS A 537 3.98 6.61 -40.69
C LYS A 537 5.05 6.93 -41.71
N THR A 538 6.21 7.42 -41.26
CA THR A 538 7.31 7.89 -42.11
C THR A 538 8.39 6.84 -42.36
N SER A 539 8.63 5.94 -41.41
CA SER A 539 9.73 4.96 -41.49
C SER A 539 9.30 3.51 -41.26
N ASP A 540 8.03 3.25 -41.01
CA ASP A 540 7.51 1.94 -40.59
C ASP A 540 8.14 1.34 -39.33
N ALA A 541 9.00 2.09 -38.63
CA ALA A 541 9.59 1.68 -37.35
C ALA A 541 8.50 1.55 -36.28
N ILE A 542 8.62 0.53 -35.42
CA ILE A 542 7.65 0.27 -34.36
C ILE A 542 8.10 0.88 -33.01
N GLY A 543 7.13 1.28 -32.23
CA GLY A 543 7.33 1.75 -30.87
C GLY A 543 6.38 1.07 -29.90
N ILE A 544 6.84 0.89 -28.70
CA ILE A 544 6.11 0.23 -27.62
C ILE A 544 5.61 1.29 -26.64
N VAL A 545 4.34 1.24 -26.29
CA VAL A 545 3.74 2.14 -25.29
C VAL A 545 3.18 1.31 -24.15
N ASP A 546 3.51 1.71 -22.94
CA ASP A 546 2.99 1.16 -21.69
C ASP A 546 2.35 2.31 -20.88
N TYR A 547 1.10 2.12 -20.49
CA TYR A 547 0.35 3.13 -19.75
C TYR A 547 0.71 3.11 -18.27
N LYS A 548 0.90 4.27 -17.67
CA LYS A 548 1.21 4.41 -16.24
C LYS A 548 0.29 5.42 -15.56
N SER A 549 -0.18 5.08 -14.38
CA SER A 549 -1.02 5.98 -13.55
C SER A 549 -0.23 7.07 -12.82
N SER A 550 1.09 7.10 -12.95
CA SER A 550 1.96 8.12 -12.36
C SER A 550 3.13 8.41 -13.29
N LEU A 551 3.75 9.59 -13.12
CA LEU A 551 4.92 9.98 -13.90
C LEU A 551 6.02 8.93 -13.78
N THR A 552 6.25 8.23 -14.86
CA THR A 552 7.24 7.17 -14.94
C THR A 552 8.22 7.47 -16.06
N GLN A 553 9.51 7.40 -15.74
CA GLN A 553 10.59 7.60 -16.69
C GLN A 553 11.56 6.44 -16.61
N PHE A 554 12.23 6.11 -17.72
CA PHE A 554 13.29 5.11 -17.69
C PHE A 554 14.43 5.56 -16.78
N ASN A 555 14.87 4.67 -15.90
CA ASN A 555 15.89 4.96 -14.89
C ASN A 555 17.09 4.02 -15.08
N PHE A 556 18.20 4.54 -15.59
CA PHE A 556 19.44 3.77 -15.83
C PHE A 556 20.01 3.13 -14.56
N PRO A 557 20.10 3.84 -13.40
CA PRO A 557 20.47 3.23 -12.13
C PRO A 557 19.63 2.00 -11.78
N LEU A 558 18.31 2.12 -11.82
CA LEU A 558 17.40 1.00 -11.50
C LEU A 558 17.49 -0.11 -12.56
N PHE A 559 17.64 0.23 -13.82
CA PHE A 559 17.82 -0.76 -14.89
C PHE A 559 19.08 -1.58 -14.69
N PHE A 560 20.22 -0.92 -14.45
CA PHE A 560 21.50 -1.60 -14.20
C PHE A 560 21.39 -2.57 -13.01
N ASN A 561 20.62 -2.25 -12.02
CA ASN A 561 20.38 -3.07 -10.84
C ASN A 561 19.20 -4.06 -10.97
N GLY A 562 18.65 -4.28 -12.17
CA GLY A 562 17.59 -5.25 -12.45
C GLY A 562 16.17 -4.81 -12.03
N LEU A 563 15.97 -3.54 -11.66
CA LEU A 563 14.73 -3.02 -11.10
C LEU A 563 13.84 -2.28 -12.13
N ASN A 564 14.35 -2.02 -13.35
CA ASN A 564 13.61 -1.31 -14.41
C ASN A 564 13.84 -1.96 -15.78
N SER A 565 13.52 -3.25 -15.93
CA SER A 565 13.76 -4.04 -17.14
C SER A 565 12.55 -4.12 -18.07
N GLN A 566 11.43 -3.47 -17.76
CA GLN A 566 10.18 -3.64 -18.52
C GLN A 566 10.31 -3.26 -20.00
N LEU A 567 10.69 -2.01 -20.30
CA LEU A 567 10.83 -1.52 -21.68
C LEU A 567 11.92 -2.29 -22.47
N PRO A 568 13.12 -2.51 -21.93
CA PRO A 568 14.12 -3.33 -22.59
C PRO A 568 13.66 -4.77 -22.89
N THR A 569 12.90 -5.37 -21.99
CA THR A 569 12.35 -6.72 -22.18
C THR A 569 11.36 -6.77 -23.33
N TYR A 570 10.46 -5.78 -23.42
CA TYR A 570 9.49 -5.69 -24.50
C TYR A 570 10.19 -5.52 -25.87
N LEU A 571 11.17 -4.62 -25.93
CA LEU A 571 12.00 -4.42 -27.14
C LEU A 571 12.73 -5.71 -27.56
N ALA A 572 13.37 -6.38 -26.59
CA ALA A 572 14.10 -7.63 -26.85
C ALA A 572 13.17 -8.75 -27.34
N ALA A 573 11.98 -8.87 -26.74
CA ALA A 573 11.00 -9.88 -27.13
C ALA A 573 10.48 -9.66 -28.56
N LEU A 574 10.04 -8.44 -28.89
CA LEU A 574 9.54 -8.11 -30.21
C LEU A 574 10.65 -8.18 -31.30
N LYS A 575 11.91 -7.87 -30.94
CA LYS A 575 13.03 -8.02 -31.83
C LYS A 575 13.25 -9.50 -32.19
N LYS A 576 13.10 -10.40 -31.25
CA LYS A 576 13.19 -11.85 -31.48
C LYS A 576 12.03 -12.40 -32.31
N GLU A 577 10.83 -11.83 -32.20
CA GLU A 577 9.68 -12.20 -33.02
C GLU A 577 9.77 -11.72 -34.47
N GLY A 578 10.89 -11.06 -34.84
CA GLY A 578 11.22 -10.72 -36.26
C GLY A 578 11.04 -9.23 -36.57
N ASN A 579 10.66 -8.40 -35.62
CA ASN A 579 10.62 -6.95 -35.80
C ASN A 579 12.05 -6.40 -35.82
N LYS A 580 12.39 -5.62 -36.84
CA LYS A 580 13.78 -5.17 -37.08
C LYS A 580 14.02 -3.72 -36.72
N ASP A 581 13.03 -2.86 -37.00
CA ASP A 581 13.16 -1.42 -36.86
C ASP A 581 12.27 -0.89 -35.72
N PHE A 582 12.89 -0.19 -34.79
CA PHE A 582 12.23 0.40 -33.66
C PHE A 582 12.49 1.91 -33.64
N PHE A 583 11.50 2.71 -33.21
CA PHE A 583 11.73 4.10 -32.88
C PHE A 583 11.84 4.33 -31.35
N GLY A 584 11.37 3.39 -30.55
CA GLY A 584 11.53 3.47 -29.12
C GLY A 584 10.59 2.56 -28.30
N ALA A 585 10.73 2.65 -26.99
CA ALA A 585 9.79 2.11 -26.01
C ALA A 585 9.56 3.14 -24.92
N MET A 586 8.30 3.37 -24.56
CA MET A 586 7.94 4.53 -23.77
C MET A 586 6.76 4.28 -22.83
N TYR A 587 6.71 5.08 -21.82
CA TYR A 587 5.59 5.21 -20.90
C TYR A 587 4.70 6.38 -21.32
N LEU A 588 3.40 6.22 -21.24
CA LEU A 588 2.44 7.30 -21.31
C LEU A 588 1.75 7.45 -19.96
N GLU A 589 1.97 8.59 -19.31
CA GLU A 589 1.30 8.89 -18.06
C GLU A 589 -0.18 9.18 -18.32
N MET A 590 -1.03 8.47 -17.60
CA MET A 590 -2.47 8.74 -17.56
C MET A 590 -2.71 9.74 -16.44
N SER A 591 -2.71 11.01 -16.76
CA SER A 591 -2.90 12.10 -15.80
C SER A 591 -3.74 13.24 -16.40
N GLU A 592 -4.27 14.07 -15.52
CA GLU A 592 -4.88 15.34 -15.87
C GLU A 592 -3.94 16.46 -15.42
N PRO A 593 -3.16 17.05 -16.34
CA PRO A 593 -2.22 18.09 -15.98
C PRO A 593 -2.97 19.39 -15.64
N THR A 594 -2.73 19.87 -14.44
CA THR A 594 -3.25 21.13 -13.95
C THR A 594 -2.33 22.30 -14.33
N GLN A 595 -2.90 23.41 -14.74
CA GLN A 595 -2.17 24.63 -15.07
C GLN A 595 -2.62 25.78 -14.16
N SER A 596 -1.65 26.53 -13.63
CA SER A 596 -1.97 27.70 -12.82
C SER A 596 -2.52 28.83 -13.71
N LEU A 597 -3.71 29.32 -13.40
CA LEU A 597 -4.33 30.47 -14.11
C LEU A 597 -3.48 31.74 -14.04
N GLN A 598 -2.63 31.87 -13.00
CA GLN A 598 -1.70 33.01 -12.89
C GLN A 598 -0.61 32.98 -13.96
N THR A 599 -0.15 31.80 -14.36
CA THR A 599 0.89 31.63 -15.39
C THR A 599 0.28 31.59 -16.80
N VAL A 600 -0.96 31.15 -16.91
CA VAL A 600 -1.65 30.91 -18.17
C VAL A 600 -2.76 31.94 -18.37
N LYS A 601 -2.45 33.03 -19.01
CA LYS A 601 -3.39 34.16 -19.21
C LYS A 601 -4.43 33.94 -20.30
N THR A 602 -4.29 32.92 -21.17
CA THR A 602 -5.19 32.63 -22.28
C THR A 602 -5.41 31.14 -22.46
N LEU A 603 -6.59 30.74 -22.94
CA LEU A 603 -6.93 29.33 -23.21
C LEU A 603 -5.94 28.67 -24.18
N SER A 604 -5.52 29.37 -25.23
CA SER A 604 -4.54 28.88 -26.20
C SER A 604 -3.19 28.56 -25.52
N LYS A 605 -2.75 29.42 -24.59
CA LYS A 605 -1.53 29.19 -23.84
C LYS A 605 -1.69 28.01 -22.86
N ALA A 606 -2.89 27.86 -22.24
CA ALA A 606 -3.20 26.71 -21.39
C ALA A 606 -3.04 25.40 -22.16
N VAL A 607 -3.67 25.29 -23.31
CA VAL A 607 -3.58 24.08 -24.16
C VAL A 607 -2.13 23.79 -24.55
N THR A 608 -1.37 24.83 -24.95
CA THR A 608 0.05 24.64 -25.31
C THR A 608 0.89 24.13 -24.14
N GLU A 609 0.72 24.69 -22.95
CA GLU A 609 1.49 24.25 -21.76
C GLU A 609 1.03 22.87 -21.29
N THR A 610 -0.25 22.56 -21.39
CA THR A 610 -0.79 21.22 -21.12
C THR A 610 -0.16 20.19 -22.07
N ASN A 611 -0.16 20.43 -23.38
CA ASN A 611 0.47 19.54 -24.35
C ASN A 611 1.98 19.35 -24.10
N LYS A 612 2.66 20.38 -23.60
CA LYS A 612 4.09 20.25 -23.23
C LYS A 612 4.31 19.39 -22.00
N SER A 613 3.37 19.35 -21.07
CA SER A 613 3.48 18.54 -19.85
C SER A 613 3.14 17.07 -20.10
N MET A 614 2.27 16.78 -21.06
CA MET A 614 1.83 15.43 -21.42
C MET A 614 2.71 14.85 -22.54
N LYS A 615 3.77 14.11 -22.15
CA LYS A 615 4.71 13.54 -23.13
C LYS A 615 4.96 12.07 -22.89
N TYR A 616 5.18 11.36 -23.99
CA TYR A 616 5.76 10.02 -23.93
C TYR A 616 7.18 10.09 -23.33
N GLN A 617 7.40 9.34 -22.27
CA GLN A 617 8.68 9.26 -21.54
C GLN A 617 9.28 7.85 -21.76
N GLY A 618 10.55 7.76 -22.12
CA GLY A 618 11.14 6.43 -22.35
C GLY A 618 12.44 6.49 -23.11
N LEU A 619 12.74 5.43 -23.84
CA LEU A 619 13.93 5.26 -24.65
C LEU A 619 13.58 5.41 -26.13
N PHE A 620 14.32 6.22 -26.84
CA PHE A 620 14.10 6.51 -28.27
C PHE A 620 15.37 6.24 -29.06
N LEU A 621 15.24 5.78 -30.30
CA LEU A 621 16.38 5.67 -31.20
C LEU A 621 16.69 7.04 -31.82
N GLU A 622 17.96 7.42 -31.78
CA GLU A 622 18.46 8.71 -32.23
C GLU A 622 18.11 8.99 -33.71
N LYS A 623 18.21 7.98 -34.55
CA LYS A 623 17.92 8.04 -35.99
C LYS A 623 16.45 8.37 -36.29
N GLU A 624 15.52 8.00 -35.44
CA GLU A 624 14.08 8.19 -35.61
C GLU A 624 13.55 9.50 -34.98
N MET A 625 14.36 10.17 -34.16
CA MET A 625 13.93 11.37 -33.44
C MET A 625 13.44 12.52 -34.32
N GLN A 626 13.93 12.61 -35.56
CA GLN A 626 13.49 13.60 -36.54
C GLN A 626 12.04 13.39 -37.00
N HIS A 627 11.51 12.17 -36.87
CA HIS A 627 10.16 11.76 -37.23
C HIS A 627 9.15 11.87 -36.10
N LEU A 628 9.63 12.21 -34.86
CA LEU A 628 8.82 12.33 -33.67
C LEU A 628 8.47 13.79 -33.36
N GLY A 629 7.19 14.07 -33.20
CA GLY A 629 6.64 15.40 -32.94
C GLY A 629 6.80 15.88 -31.48
N GLU A 630 5.90 16.78 -31.09
CA GLU A 630 5.96 17.49 -29.81
C GLU A 630 5.57 16.63 -28.59
N PHE A 631 4.84 15.54 -28.80
CA PHE A 631 4.39 14.64 -27.74
C PHE A 631 5.48 13.70 -27.21
N TYR A 632 6.68 13.74 -27.76
CA TYR A 632 7.80 12.87 -27.36
C TYR A 632 8.87 13.63 -26.59
N ASN A 633 9.43 13.00 -25.57
CA ASN A 633 10.54 13.57 -24.81
C ASN A 633 11.81 13.62 -25.67
N LYS A 634 12.30 14.82 -25.91
CA LYS A 634 13.50 15.07 -26.72
C LYS A 634 14.80 15.18 -25.92
N ASN A 635 14.81 14.78 -24.65
CA ASN A 635 16.01 14.80 -23.81
C ASN A 635 17.03 13.78 -24.36
N LYS A 636 18.23 14.25 -24.67
CA LYS A 636 19.33 13.44 -25.23
C LYS A 636 19.75 12.26 -24.34
N THR A 637 19.56 12.35 -23.03
CA THR A 637 19.84 11.25 -22.11
C THR A 637 19.09 9.97 -22.46
N TYR A 638 17.90 10.06 -23.05
CA TYR A 638 17.04 8.94 -23.38
C TYR A 638 17.05 8.58 -24.87
N GLN A 639 17.89 9.23 -25.66
CA GLN A 639 18.12 8.92 -27.06
C GLN A 639 19.29 7.95 -27.16
N LEU A 640 19.08 6.82 -27.83
CA LEU A 640 20.07 5.74 -27.93
C LEU A 640 20.60 5.63 -29.36
N SER A 641 21.89 5.46 -29.52
CA SER A 641 22.48 4.99 -30.77
C SER A 641 22.13 3.53 -30.99
N ASP A 642 22.31 3.01 -32.21
CA ASP A 642 22.08 1.60 -32.52
C ASP A 642 22.99 0.67 -31.68
N GLU A 643 24.22 1.09 -31.36
CA GLU A 643 25.15 0.37 -30.48
C GLU A 643 24.62 0.35 -29.02
N GLU A 644 24.26 1.52 -28.46
CA GLU A 644 23.69 1.61 -27.11
C GLU A 644 22.40 0.80 -26.96
N PHE A 645 21.58 0.81 -28.01
CA PHE A 645 20.36 0.00 -28.06
C PHE A 645 20.68 -1.49 -27.98
N GLN A 646 21.67 -1.98 -28.72
CA GLN A 646 22.07 -3.38 -28.67
C GLN A 646 22.65 -3.75 -27.29
N LEU A 647 23.55 -2.93 -26.75
CA LEU A 647 24.12 -3.11 -25.40
C LEU A 647 23.04 -3.19 -24.32
N LEU A 648 22.00 -2.34 -24.41
CA LEU A 648 20.88 -2.37 -23.50
C LEU A 648 20.13 -3.71 -23.55
N LEU A 649 19.90 -4.26 -24.75
CA LEU A 649 19.21 -5.54 -24.91
C LEU A 649 20.08 -6.71 -24.43
N ASP A 650 21.37 -6.70 -24.72
CA ASP A 650 22.32 -7.74 -24.32
C ASP A 650 22.47 -7.76 -22.78
N TYR A 651 22.57 -6.60 -22.17
CA TYR A 651 22.63 -6.49 -20.72
C TYR A 651 21.31 -6.94 -20.07
N ASN A 652 20.17 -6.59 -20.65
CA ASN A 652 18.88 -7.09 -20.18
C ASN A 652 18.81 -8.64 -20.22
N ALA A 653 19.35 -9.25 -21.26
CA ALA A 653 19.45 -10.70 -21.36
C ALA A 653 20.37 -11.29 -20.27
N LEU A 654 21.49 -10.63 -19.95
CA LEU A 654 22.40 -11.01 -18.87
C LEU A 654 21.70 -10.97 -17.51
N ILE A 655 20.95 -9.89 -17.22
CA ILE A 655 20.14 -9.76 -15.98
C ILE A 655 19.17 -10.94 -15.83
N TYR A 656 18.47 -11.33 -16.89
CA TYR A 656 17.58 -12.50 -16.88
C TYR A 656 18.33 -13.80 -16.64
N LYS A 657 19.50 -13.98 -17.27
CA LYS A 657 20.35 -15.16 -17.10
C LYS A 657 20.77 -15.32 -15.64
N GLN A 658 21.33 -14.26 -15.06
CA GLN A 658 21.79 -14.26 -13.66
C GLN A 658 20.66 -14.53 -12.67
N ALA A 659 19.49 -13.89 -12.85
CA ALA A 659 18.34 -14.14 -12.01
C ALA A 659 17.85 -15.57 -12.10
N ALA A 660 17.74 -16.11 -13.33
CA ALA A 660 17.29 -17.48 -13.56
C ALA A 660 18.26 -18.51 -12.95
N GLU A 661 19.56 -18.34 -13.12
CA GLU A 661 20.58 -19.22 -12.51
C GLU A 661 20.45 -19.25 -10.99
N LYS A 662 20.27 -18.09 -10.37
CA LYS A 662 20.13 -17.99 -8.92
C LYS A 662 18.81 -18.58 -8.42
N ILE A 663 17.68 -18.32 -9.09
CA ILE A 663 16.40 -18.94 -8.77
C ILE A 663 16.48 -20.46 -8.89
N LEU A 664 17.10 -20.97 -9.95
CA LEU A 664 17.27 -22.39 -10.21
C LEU A 664 18.30 -23.06 -9.29
N SER A 665 19.14 -22.29 -8.59
CA SER A 665 19.98 -22.81 -7.51
C SER A 665 19.20 -23.11 -6.23
N GLY A 666 17.97 -22.60 -6.13
CA GLY A 666 17.09 -22.78 -4.96
C GLY A 666 17.49 -21.94 -3.74
N GLN A 667 18.38 -20.98 -3.90
CA GLN A 667 18.83 -20.10 -2.82
C GLN A 667 18.12 -18.74 -2.90
N PHE A 668 17.43 -18.38 -1.80
CA PHE A 668 16.68 -17.13 -1.71
C PHE A 668 17.11 -16.36 -0.47
N ALA A 669 17.89 -15.31 -0.67
CA ALA A 669 18.36 -14.44 0.40
C ALA A 669 17.28 -13.45 0.83
N ILE A 670 17.28 -13.10 2.12
CA ILE A 670 16.51 -11.95 2.63
C ILE A 670 17.42 -10.72 2.45
N ASN A 671 17.34 -10.11 1.28
CA ASN A 671 18.25 -9.05 0.83
C ASN A 671 17.49 -7.87 0.18
N PRO A 672 16.55 -7.24 0.90
CA PRO A 672 15.88 -6.06 0.36
C PRO A 672 16.93 -5.04 -0.09
N TYR A 673 16.64 -4.28 -1.17
CA TYR A 673 17.64 -3.34 -1.65
C TYR A 673 17.62 -2.00 -0.91
N THR A 674 18.76 -1.34 -0.91
CA THR A 674 18.96 0.02 -0.40
C THR A 674 19.72 0.84 -1.42
N GLU A 675 19.30 2.09 -1.61
CA GLU A 675 19.99 3.03 -2.50
C GLU A 675 21.16 3.72 -1.81
N ASN A 676 21.06 3.99 -0.54
CA ASN A 676 21.99 4.83 0.21
C ASN A 676 22.74 4.11 1.34
N GLY A 677 22.39 2.84 1.61
CA GLY A 677 22.93 2.07 2.73
C GLY A 677 22.41 2.50 4.11
N ARG A 678 21.38 3.36 4.15
CA ARG A 678 20.80 3.88 5.41
C ARG A 678 19.35 3.45 5.61
N SER A 679 18.59 3.35 4.52
CA SER A 679 17.19 2.95 4.52
C SER A 679 16.92 1.96 3.39
N ILE A 680 15.92 1.11 3.56
CA ILE A 680 15.41 0.22 2.51
C ILE A 680 14.22 0.87 1.79
N ALA A 681 13.98 0.48 0.55
CA ALA A 681 12.85 1.01 -0.22
C ALA A 681 11.50 0.64 0.44
N PRO A 682 10.53 1.58 0.55
CA PRO A 682 9.29 1.38 1.32
C PRO A 682 8.46 0.16 0.91
N TYR A 683 8.37 -0.13 -0.39
CA TYR A 683 7.57 -1.25 -0.90
C TYR A 683 8.25 -2.62 -0.74
N VAL A 684 9.46 -2.68 -0.21
CA VAL A 684 10.15 -3.96 0.07
C VAL A 684 9.74 -4.55 1.41
N GLN A 685 8.99 -3.81 2.22
CA GLN A 685 8.53 -4.23 3.55
C GLN A 685 7.28 -5.12 3.52
N GLN A 686 6.71 -5.41 2.36
CA GLN A 686 5.43 -6.11 2.19
C GLN A 686 5.33 -7.43 2.97
N TYR A 687 6.42 -8.20 3.07
CA TYR A 687 6.47 -9.48 3.80
C TYR A 687 7.30 -9.41 5.08
N GLN A 688 7.43 -8.25 5.69
CA GLN A 688 8.26 -8.05 6.88
C GLN A 688 7.87 -8.97 8.05
N SER A 689 6.57 -9.17 8.28
CA SER A 689 6.07 -10.07 9.32
C SER A 689 6.49 -11.54 9.12
N ILE A 690 6.72 -11.97 7.88
CA ILE A 690 7.16 -13.34 7.55
C ILE A 690 8.67 -13.42 7.58
N THR A 691 9.36 -12.42 7.01
CA THR A 691 10.82 -12.41 6.91
C THR A 691 11.50 -12.10 8.23
N GLY A 692 10.84 -11.37 9.13
CA GLY A 692 11.43 -10.84 10.35
C GLY A 692 12.55 -9.82 10.08
N PHE A 693 12.64 -9.28 8.86
CA PHE A 693 13.65 -8.30 8.52
C PHE A 693 13.31 -6.93 9.14
N GLU A 694 14.22 -6.43 9.94
CA GLU A 694 14.13 -5.10 10.53
C GLU A 694 15.33 -4.26 10.11
N ALA A 695 15.09 -3.18 9.38
CA ALA A 695 16.17 -2.35 8.82
C ALA A 695 17.13 -1.81 9.89
N ASN A 696 16.62 -1.47 11.06
CA ASN A 696 17.43 -1.00 12.19
C ASN A 696 18.52 -2.00 12.64
N TYR A 697 18.30 -3.31 12.41
CA TYR A 697 19.20 -4.38 12.87
C TYR A 697 19.86 -5.15 11.72
N HIS A 698 19.16 -5.25 10.59
CA HIS A 698 19.54 -6.14 9.50
C HIS A 698 19.99 -5.41 8.22
N LEU A 699 20.22 -4.09 8.30
CA LEU A 699 20.60 -3.28 7.13
C LEU A 699 21.85 -3.79 6.42
N GLY A 700 22.79 -4.43 7.16
CA GLY A 700 23.97 -5.08 6.58
C GLY A 700 23.68 -6.27 5.65
N GLN A 701 22.47 -6.84 5.71
CA GLN A 701 22.01 -7.88 4.78
C GLN A 701 21.36 -7.31 3.53
N ALA A 702 21.04 -6.01 3.53
CA ALA A 702 20.42 -5.34 2.40
C ALA A 702 21.39 -5.24 1.22
N ARG A 703 20.87 -5.39 0.01
CA ARG A 703 21.63 -5.24 -1.23
C ARG A 703 21.83 -3.76 -1.55
N LEU A 704 23.03 -3.27 -1.49
CA LEU A 704 23.34 -1.90 -1.91
C LEU A 704 23.34 -1.83 -3.44
N LEU A 705 22.62 -0.85 -3.98
CA LEU A 705 22.57 -0.63 -5.42
C LEU A 705 23.90 -0.07 -5.95
N ASP A 706 24.32 -0.56 -7.09
CA ASP A 706 25.44 -0.02 -7.85
C ASP A 706 25.18 1.43 -8.28
N LYS A 707 26.23 2.24 -8.26
CA LYS A 707 26.17 3.68 -8.56
C LYS A 707 27.28 4.10 -9.52
N VAL A 708 27.04 5.22 -10.16
CA VAL A 708 28.07 6.01 -10.89
C VAL A 708 28.14 7.39 -10.26
N ALA A 709 29.20 8.14 -10.55
CA ALA A 709 29.46 9.44 -9.92
C ALA A 709 28.31 10.46 -10.11
N LYS A 710 27.65 10.42 -11.26
CA LYS A 710 26.43 11.19 -11.55
C LYS A 710 25.36 10.25 -12.07
N SER A 711 24.29 10.08 -11.33
CA SER A 711 23.20 9.14 -11.66
C SER A 711 22.57 9.34 -13.05
N ASN A 712 22.56 10.57 -13.57
CA ASN A 712 22.01 10.92 -14.88
C ASN A 712 23.06 10.84 -16.02
N ASP A 713 24.27 10.38 -15.75
CA ASP A 713 25.33 10.23 -16.75
C ASP A 713 25.11 8.93 -17.53
N LYS A 714 24.46 9.04 -18.70
CA LYS A 714 24.17 7.92 -19.58
C LYS A 714 25.45 7.17 -19.98
N GLU A 715 26.50 7.89 -20.37
CA GLU A 715 27.76 7.29 -20.85
C GLU A 715 28.43 6.46 -19.75
N ALA A 716 28.45 6.96 -18.52
CA ALA A 716 29.02 6.22 -17.39
C ALA A 716 28.27 4.91 -17.14
N TRP A 717 26.93 4.89 -17.30
CA TRP A 717 26.15 3.65 -17.19
C TRP A 717 26.44 2.68 -18.33
N PHE A 718 26.55 3.14 -19.59
CA PHE A 718 26.89 2.27 -20.72
C PHE A 718 28.31 1.71 -20.62
N ASN A 719 29.26 2.47 -20.10
CA ASN A 719 30.61 1.95 -19.82
C ASN A 719 30.56 0.82 -18.78
N LYS A 720 29.79 0.99 -17.73
CA LYS A 720 29.61 -0.05 -16.72
C LYS A 720 28.88 -1.28 -17.27
N ILE A 721 27.93 -1.10 -18.18
CA ILE A 721 27.24 -2.20 -18.90
C ILE A 721 28.26 -2.97 -19.77
N ARG A 722 29.15 -2.28 -20.49
CA ARG A 722 30.20 -2.95 -21.29
C ARG A 722 31.12 -3.80 -20.41
N GLU A 723 31.57 -3.24 -19.28
CA GLU A 723 32.41 -3.97 -18.31
C GLU A 723 31.73 -5.25 -17.79
N GLU A 724 30.42 -5.21 -17.49
CA GLU A 724 29.68 -6.38 -17.04
C GLU A 724 29.43 -7.43 -18.14
N LEU A 725 29.28 -6.99 -19.38
CA LEU A 725 29.12 -7.91 -20.54
C LEU A 725 30.43 -8.59 -20.94
N GLU A 726 31.58 -7.99 -20.65
CA GLU A 726 32.92 -8.55 -20.88
C GLU A 726 33.36 -9.55 -19.80
N ARG A 727 32.76 -9.53 -18.62
CA ARG A 727 33.00 -10.47 -17.51
C ARG A 727 32.30 -11.83 -17.76
#